data_c9f93c7f855c4791485b9997cd5f73a3
#
_entry.id   c9f93c7f855c4791485b9997cd5f73a3
#
_cell.length_a   1.000
_cell.length_b   1.000
_cell.length_c   1.000
_cell.angle_alpha   90.00
_cell.angle_beta   90.00
_cell.angle_gamma   90.00
#
_symmetry.space_group_name_H-M   'P 1'
#
loop_
_entity.id
_entity.type
_entity.pdbx_description
1 polymer ?
#
loop_
_entity_poly.entity_id
_entity_poly.type
_entity_poly.pdbx_seq_one_letter_code
_entity_poly.pdbx_strand_id
1 'polypeptide(L)'
;MKFTLSWLYDHLETSATVEEICAKLNQIGLEVEGVENPGAALEPFLTARILEATQHPNADRLQVCRVDAGPGMNDVQVVCGAPNARAGLAVIFAKPGTYVPGLDITIKEGKIRGEASGGMLCSLRELGLGEESGGIAELPEETFPGQSYADFAGLDDVVIEIAITPNRGDALSVRGIARDLAAAGLGTLRPWLAEAVEGTFESPVVWENAYPEACPWVLGRTVRGVKNGPSPDWLRRKLESIGLRSISTLVDITNYFCFDLGRPLHVFDVKKLSGNRLTLCHGAGETFKALDGQDYTVSPDDCVITDANGVQSVAGIMGGEASGADEGTTDVFIECALFDPVHIALSCRRLGLSSDSSYRFERGVDQALPVSAMEAATRMIVDLCGGEASEVVSAGAPPAWQREATLRFSRVRDLGGLDVPAEESVALLEKLGFEVQDKTETHVRASVPSWRNDIAQKPVLAQGRDLPADQAARAAEGVEQIEAESDLVEEILRLKGLDAVPPVPLPPVSVVPGVALTPRQIRTARARRVLAARGLVETVGFSFVSHEDALRFGGAPDSLRLLNPIASDLDQMRPTPMVNLVAASQRNAARGWADLGLFEIGAGFSEDGQQQIAAGLRTGHTPRYPGQTSTSVSLWAAKADALDLLTQLGVAVEGVSATPDAPSWYHPGRSGVLRQGPKMVLGYFGELHPSLLQAEGIDVPVVGFEILLDAVPEPKRRKKSAPKLSAFQPVRRDFAFVVARDVPGEKLLKAVKGADRALVSDVSLFDLYEGEHVPEGHRSMGVEVTLQPVDKSLTDAELEAVSERIVAAVTKATGATLR
;
A
#
# COMPACT_ATOMS: atom_id res chain seq x y z
N MET A 1 -7.46 14.03 4.58
CA MET A 1 -8.23 15.30 4.60
C MET A 1 -7.26 16.46 4.60
N LYS A 2 -7.38 17.34 3.59
CA LYS A 2 -6.55 18.57 3.53
C LYS A 2 -7.35 19.78 3.93
N PHE A 3 -6.72 20.72 4.61
CA PHE A 3 -7.29 22.01 4.94
C PHE A 3 -6.18 23.05 5.12
N THR A 4 -6.52 24.34 4.97
CA THR A 4 -5.55 25.40 5.20
C THR A 4 -5.67 25.97 6.62
N LEU A 5 -4.61 26.55 7.10
CA LEU A 5 -4.56 27.18 8.44
C LEU A 5 -5.57 28.35 8.52
N SER A 6 -5.66 29.18 7.47
CA SER A 6 -6.63 30.27 7.44
C SER A 6 -8.06 29.75 7.47
N TRP A 7 -8.35 28.63 6.79
CA TRP A 7 -9.68 28.02 6.82
C TRP A 7 -10.02 27.47 8.19
N LEU A 8 -9.05 26.87 8.90
CA LEU A 8 -9.21 26.43 10.29
C LEU A 8 -9.57 27.61 11.20
N TYR A 9 -8.94 28.78 11.02
CA TYR A 9 -9.21 29.98 11.81
C TYR A 9 -10.59 30.60 11.58
N ASP A 10 -11.28 30.27 10.51
CA ASP A 10 -12.67 30.65 10.34
C ASP A 10 -13.57 29.99 11.41
N HIS A 11 -13.18 28.82 11.90
CA HIS A 11 -13.91 28.04 12.89
C HIS A 11 -13.28 28.00 14.28
N LEU A 12 -11.98 28.24 14.40
CA LEU A 12 -11.22 28.14 15.66
C LEU A 12 -10.52 29.46 15.97
N GLU A 13 -10.85 30.02 17.13
CA GLU A 13 -10.08 31.14 17.68
C GLU A 13 -8.93 30.58 18.54
N THR A 14 -7.71 30.73 18.06
CA THR A 14 -6.50 30.22 18.71
C THR A 14 -5.30 31.10 18.39
N SER A 15 -4.31 31.12 19.29
CA SER A 15 -2.99 31.70 19.08
C SER A 15 -1.90 30.63 18.93
N ALA A 16 -2.29 29.36 18.78
CA ALA A 16 -1.34 28.27 18.66
C ALA A 16 -0.58 28.32 17.34
N THR A 17 0.69 27.93 17.38
CA THR A 17 1.53 27.81 16.19
C THR A 17 1.14 26.57 15.37
N VAL A 18 1.61 26.49 14.14
CA VAL A 18 1.38 25.31 13.25
C VAL A 18 1.91 24.03 13.91
N GLU A 19 3.08 24.11 14.55
CA GLU A 19 3.70 22.99 15.24
C GLU A 19 2.85 22.51 16.43
N GLU A 20 2.27 23.44 17.20
CA GLU A 20 1.39 23.11 18.32
C GLU A 20 0.08 22.51 17.83
N ILE A 21 -0.49 23.00 16.72
CA ILE A 21 -1.70 22.45 16.09
C ILE A 21 -1.42 21.02 15.61
N CYS A 22 -0.33 20.80 14.87
CA CYS A 22 0.04 19.47 14.36
C CYS A 22 0.33 18.48 15.50
N ALA A 23 1.04 18.91 16.54
CA ALA A 23 1.29 18.09 17.73
C ALA A 23 -0.01 17.70 18.44
N LYS A 24 -0.96 18.63 18.55
CA LYS A 24 -2.26 18.38 19.17
C LYS A 24 -3.12 17.45 18.31
N LEU A 25 -3.15 17.62 16.99
CA LEU A 25 -3.85 16.73 16.06
C LEU A 25 -3.38 15.28 16.23
N ASN A 26 -2.07 15.05 16.20
CA ASN A 26 -1.48 13.74 16.44
C ASN A 26 -1.87 13.18 17.81
N GLN A 27 -1.82 14.02 18.86
CA GLN A 27 -2.17 13.61 20.23
C GLN A 27 -3.61 13.11 20.35
N ILE A 28 -4.56 13.75 19.65
CA ILE A 28 -5.99 13.42 19.71
C ILE A 28 -6.44 12.40 18.66
N GLY A 29 -5.49 11.76 17.97
CA GLY A 29 -5.76 10.67 17.02
C GLY A 29 -6.13 11.13 15.60
N LEU A 30 -5.83 12.38 15.24
CA LEU A 30 -5.90 12.90 13.88
C LEU A 30 -4.48 13.03 13.32
N GLU A 31 -3.95 11.92 12.79
CA GLU A 31 -2.56 11.81 12.37
C GLU A 31 -2.22 12.78 11.24
N VAL A 32 -1.21 13.63 11.45
CA VAL A 32 -0.71 14.56 10.44
C VAL A 32 0.20 13.80 9.48
N GLU A 33 -0.22 13.70 8.20
CA GLU A 33 0.54 13.05 7.13
C GLU A 33 1.48 14.02 6.39
N GLY A 34 1.13 15.31 6.37
CA GLY A 34 1.91 16.32 5.70
C GLY A 34 1.59 17.74 6.13
N VAL A 35 2.59 18.59 6.04
CA VAL A 35 2.45 20.05 6.21
C VAL A 35 3.18 20.69 5.04
N GLU A 36 2.46 21.45 4.23
CA GLU A 36 2.99 22.13 3.06
C GLU A 36 2.83 23.65 3.25
N ASN A 37 3.89 24.39 2.95
CA ASN A 37 3.84 25.84 2.83
C ASN A 37 4.27 26.22 1.40
N PRO A 38 3.33 26.28 0.45
CA PRO A 38 3.63 26.57 -0.97
C PRO A 38 4.31 27.91 -1.15
N GLY A 39 3.99 28.87 -0.29
CA GLY A 39 4.56 30.24 -0.32
C GLY A 39 5.98 30.35 0.19
N ALA A 40 6.47 29.41 1.01
CA ALA A 40 7.78 29.54 1.65
C ALA A 40 8.94 29.70 0.65
N ALA A 41 8.91 28.97 -0.46
CA ALA A 41 9.90 29.08 -1.52
C ALA A 41 9.74 30.38 -2.34
N LEU A 42 8.58 31.01 -2.27
CA LEU A 42 8.20 32.17 -3.07
C LEU A 42 8.25 33.48 -2.26
N GLU A 43 8.39 33.44 -0.96
CA GLU A 43 8.50 34.60 -0.07
C GLU A 43 9.57 35.60 -0.52
N PRO A 44 10.76 35.19 -1.04
CA PRO A 44 11.79 36.12 -1.50
C PRO A 44 11.47 36.85 -2.81
N PHE A 45 10.47 36.41 -3.55
CA PHE A 45 10.02 37.07 -4.80
C PHE A 45 9.12 38.24 -4.45
N LEU A 46 9.28 39.34 -5.21
CA LEU A 46 8.55 40.55 -4.96
C LEU A 46 7.68 40.93 -6.19
N THR A 47 6.54 41.51 -5.94
CA THR A 47 5.83 42.26 -6.99
C THR A 47 6.65 43.49 -7.37
N ALA A 48 6.71 43.79 -8.66
CA ALA A 48 7.51 44.87 -9.19
C ALA A 48 6.84 45.49 -10.39
N ARG A 49 7.30 46.67 -10.79
CA ARG A 49 6.84 47.38 -11.99
C ARG A 49 8.00 47.77 -12.88
N ILE A 50 7.89 47.52 -14.19
CA ILE A 50 8.87 47.98 -15.17
C ILE A 50 8.61 49.46 -15.42
N LEU A 51 9.56 50.32 -15.03
CA LEU A 51 9.49 51.76 -15.25
C LEU A 51 9.84 52.11 -16.68
N GLU A 52 10.93 51.55 -17.22
CA GLU A 52 11.41 51.71 -18.57
C GLU A 52 11.92 50.36 -19.12
N ALA A 53 11.76 50.19 -20.45
CA ALA A 53 12.29 49.04 -21.16
C ALA A 53 12.92 49.53 -22.46
N THR A 54 14.22 49.37 -22.62
CA THR A 54 14.98 49.82 -23.79
C THR A 54 15.72 48.64 -24.41
N GLN A 55 15.92 48.72 -25.76
CA GLN A 55 16.68 47.71 -26.47
C GLN A 55 18.11 47.60 -25.93
N HIS A 56 18.57 46.38 -25.67
CA HIS A 56 19.94 46.13 -25.21
C HIS A 56 20.96 46.52 -26.28
N PRO A 57 22.02 47.32 -25.97
CA PRO A 57 22.95 47.83 -26.94
C PRO A 57 23.74 46.77 -27.71
N ASN A 58 23.94 45.61 -27.13
CA ASN A 58 24.76 44.54 -27.69
C ASN A 58 23.99 43.21 -27.93
N ALA A 59 22.63 43.24 -27.95
CA ALA A 59 21.84 42.02 -28.15
C ALA A 59 20.42 42.29 -28.65
N ASP A 60 20.06 41.77 -29.82
CA ASP A 60 18.78 42.05 -30.49
C ASP A 60 17.55 41.44 -29.78
N ARG A 61 17.75 40.43 -28.90
CA ARG A 61 16.67 39.72 -28.19
C ARG A 61 16.59 40.05 -26.71
N LEU A 62 17.40 41.02 -26.23
CA LEU A 62 17.41 41.43 -24.84
C LEU A 62 16.92 42.85 -24.68
N GLN A 63 16.29 43.13 -23.56
CA GLN A 63 15.93 44.48 -23.12
C GLN A 63 16.65 44.81 -21.82
N VAL A 64 17.00 46.07 -21.65
CA VAL A 64 17.45 46.67 -20.40
C VAL A 64 16.24 47.33 -19.76
N CYS A 65 15.79 46.79 -18.63
CA CYS A 65 14.64 47.26 -17.92
C CYS A 65 15.06 47.99 -16.62
N ARG A 66 14.37 49.09 -16.33
CA ARG A 66 14.42 49.75 -15.03
C ARG A 66 13.20 49.33 -14.25
N VAL A 67 13.39 48.81 -13.05
CA VAL A 67 12.35 48.12 -12.31
C VAL A 67 12.21 48.72 -10.91
N ASP A 68 11.00 49.07 -10.56
CA ASP A 68 10.62 49.40 -9.18
C ASP A 68 10.15 48.12 -8.49
N ALA A 69 10.89 47.63 -7.53
CA ALA A 69 10.57 46.49 -6.69
C ALA A 69 10.31 46.88 -5.22
N GLY A 70 9.93 48.15 -5.00
CA GLY A 70 9.54 48.66 -3.69
C GLY A 70 10.65 49.34 -2.91
N PRO A 71 10.44 49.63 -1.60
CA PRO A 71 11.33 50.44 -0.78
C PRO A 71 12.78 49.95 -0.78
N GLY A 72 13.70 50.84 -1.17
CA GLY A 72 15.14 50.54 -1.28
C GLY A 72 15.55 49.85 -2.59
N MET A 73 14.59 49.51 -3.49
CA MET A 73 14.79 48.89 -4.81
C MET A 73 13.93 49.58 -5.89
N ASN A 74 13.77 50.88 -5.79
CA ASN A 74 12.83 51.65 -6.64
C ASN A 74 13.35 51.88 -8.08
N ASP A 75 14.59 51.49 -8.37
CA ASP A 75 15.22 51.71 -9.67
C ASP A 75 16.35 50.72 -9.94
N VAL A 76 15.96 49.45 -10.05
CA VAL A 76 16.89 48.33 -10.26
C VAL A 76 17.03 48.08 -11.78
N GLN A 77 18.26 48.08 -12.30
CA GLN A 77 18.49 47.67 -13.69
C GLN A 77 18.50 46.17 -13.82
N VAL A 78 17.67 45.64 -14.73
CA VAL A 78 17.53 44.19 -15.01
C VAL A 78 17.60 43.96 -16.51
N VAL A 79 18.42 43.01 -16.93
CA VAL A 79 18.46 42.57 -18.34
C VAL A 79 17.48 41.44 -18.52
N CYS A 80 16.46 41.61 -19.37
CA CYS A 80 15.37 40.69 -19.59
C CYS A 80 15.35 40.19 -21.04
N GLY A 81 15.16 38.88 -21.23
CA GLY A 81 15.03 38.23 -22.54
C GLY A 81 13.57 37.92 -22.95
N ALA A 82 12.61 38.28 -22.14
CA ALA A 82 11.22 38.00 -22.41
C ALA A 82 10.64 38.95 -23.48
N PRO A 83 9.88 38.44 -24.45
CA PRO A 83 9.35 39.27 -25.56
C PRO A 83 8.27 40.26 -25.14
N ASN A 84 7.63 40.01 -23.98
CA ASN A 84 6.56 40.85 -23.44
C ASN A 84 7.03 41.94 -22.47
N ALA A 85 8.32 42.04 -22.19
CA ALA A 85 8.87 43.10 -21.33
C ALA A 85 8.61 44.50 -21.94
N ARG A 86 7.87 45.33 -21.19
CA ARG A 86 7.51 46.69 -21.60
C ARG A 86 7.33 47.61 -20.41
N ALA A 87 7.49 48.91 -20.61
CA ALA A 87 7.24 49.90 -19.59
C ALA A 87 5.77 49.87 -19.10
N GLY A 88 5.57 50.07 -17.82
CA GLY A 88 4.27 50.08 -17.16
C GLY A 88 3.81 48.68 -16.67
N LEU A 89 4.44 47.59 -17.14
CA LEU A 89 4.03 46.22 -16.80
C LEU A 89 4.34 45.90 -15.33
N ALA A 90 3.33 45.40 -14.60
CA ALA A 90 3.52 44.79 -13.27
C ALA A 90 3.98 43.33 -13.43
N VAL A 91 5.00 42.93 -12.70
CA VAL A 91 5.77 41.69 -12.89
C VAL A 91 6.23 41.10 -11.58
N ILE A 92 6.80 39.91 -11.64
CA ILE A 92 7.43 39.21 -10.49
C ILE A 92 8.95 39.39 -10.60
N PHE A 93 9.56 39.87 -9.53
CA PHE A 93 10.99 40.15 -9.45
C PHE A 93 11.70 39.27 -8.43
N ALA A 94 12.78 38.64 -8.86
CA ALA A 94 13.71 37.90 -8.03
C ALA A 94 14.97 38.73 -7.78
N LYS A 95 15.19 39.14 -6.52
CA LYS A 95 16.41 39.88 -6.14
C LYS A 95 17.63 38.94 -6.08
N PRO A 96 18.86 39.48 -6.11
CA PRO A 96 20.06 38.67 -5.88
C PRO A 96 20.01 37.92 -4.56
N GLY A 97 20.40 36.66 -4.55
CA GLY A 97 20.28 35.74 -3.43
C GLY A 97 19.02 34.88 -3.45
N THR A 98 18.01 35.20 -4.28
CA THR A 98 16.80 34.39 -4.39
C THR A 98 17.06 33.12 -5.19
N TYR A 99 16.65 31.98 -4.62
CA TYR A 99 16.62 30.68 -5.33
C TYR A 99 15.37 30.59 -6.20
N VAL A 100 15.54 30.21 -7.47
CA VAL A 100 14.47 30.09 -8.46
C VAL A 100 14.18 28.61 -8.69
N PRO A 101 13.06 28.07 -8.14
CA PRO A 101 12.81 26.64 -8.09
C PRO A 101 12.66 25.98 -9.46
N GLY A 102 12.02 26.63 -10.43
CA GLY A 102 11.81 26.08 -11.77
C GLY A 102 13.09 26.02 -12.64
N LEU A 103 14.19 26.65 -12.21
CA LEU A 103 15.47 26.64 -12.92
C LEU A 103 16.61 25.97 -12.11
N ASP A 104 16.38 25.69 -10.83
CA ASP A 104 17.39 25.19 -9.89
C ASP A 104 18.64 26.10 -9.83
N ILE A 105 18.45 27.41 -9.76
CA ILE A 105 19.53 28.40 -9.71
C ILE A 105 19.30 29.45 -8.61
N THR A 106 20.36 30.02 -8.10
CA THR A 106 20.29 31.21 -7.25
C THR A 106 20.72 32.46 -8.02
N ILE A 107 19.89 33.49 -8.00
CA ILE A 107 20.15 34.75 -8.72
C ILE A 107 21.36 35.45 -8.10
N LYS A 108 22.26 35.93 -8.97
CA LYS A 108 23.45 36.69 -8.58
C LYS A 108 23.44 38.01 -9.34
N GLU A 109 23.99 39.04 -8.71
CA GLU A 109 24.34 40.25 -9.45
C GLU A 109 25.39 39.92 -10.52
N GLY A 110 25.18 40.46 -11.69
CA GLY A 110 26.07 40.16 -12.79
C GLY A 110 25.96 41.15 -13.93
N LYS A 111 26.76 40.90 -14.99
CA LYS A 111 26.66 41.63 -16.26
C LYS A 111 26.26 40.66 -17.35
N ILE A 112 25.23 41.04 -18.10
CA ILE A 112 24.76 40.28 -19.25
C ILE A 112 25.13 41.07 -20.51
N ARG A 113 26.04 40.54 -21.30
CA ARG A 113 26.62 41.22 -22.53
C ARG A 113 27.07 42.64 -22.33
N GLY A 114 27.59 42.99 -21.14
CA GLY A 114 28.15 44.27 -20.79
C GLY A 114 27.26 45.16 -19.91
N GLU A 115 25.94 44.92 -19.92
CA GLU A 115 24.97 45.65 -19.08
C GLU A 115 24.78 44.99 -17.72
N ALA A 116 24.68 45.79 -16.67
CA ALA A 116 24.46 45.30 -15.30
C ALA A 116 23.04 44.74 -15.16
N SER A 117 22.90 43.61 -14.44
CA SER A 117 21.61 43.03 -14.06
C SER A 117 21.59 42.72 -12.58
N GLY A 118 20.76 43.42 -11.82
CA GLY A 118 20.60 43.34 -10.37
C GLY A 118 19.43 42.46 -9.96
N GLY A 119 19.05 41.43 -10.75
CA GLY A 119 17.94 40.52 -10.46
C GLY A 119 17.39 39.87 -11.73
N MET A 120 16.25 39.21 -11.59
CA MET A 120 15.55 38.53 -12.67
C MET A 120 14.04 38.79 -12.63
N LEU A 121 13.44 39.01 -13.81
CA LEU A 121 11.98 39.02 -13.98
C LEU A 121 11.53 37.62 -14.35
N CYS A 122 10.52 37.11 -13.65
CA CYS A 122 10.20 35.69 -13.68
C CYS A 122 8.89 35.38 -14.44
N SER A 123 8.86 34.23 -15.09
CA SER A 123 7.66 33.56 -15.57
C SER A 123 7.06 32.65 -14.49
N LEU A 124 5.82 32.19 -14.66
CA LEU A 124 5.20 31.22 -13.73
C LEU A 124 5.95 29.88 -13.69
N ARG A 125 6.50 29.46 -14.85
CA ARG A 125 7.32 28.23 -14.93
C ARG A 125 8.59 28.33 -14.07
N GLU A 126 9.24 29.50 -14.06
CA GLU A 126 10.45 29.69 -13.26
C GLU A 126 10.17 29.67 -11.75
N LEU A 127 8.95 30.05 -11.34
CA LEU A 127 8.49 29.90 -9.96
C LEU A 127 8.00 28.46 -9.62
N GLY A 128 7.87 27.58 -10.62
CA GLY A 128 7.28 26.25 -10.45
C GLY A 128 5.74 26.25 -10.34
N LEU A 129 5.08 27.33 -10.76
CA LEU A 129 3.63 27.52 -10.65
C LEU A 129 2.84 27.21 -11.93
N GLY A 130 3.49 26.73 -12.98
CA GLY A 130 2.83 26.39 -14.24
C GLY A 130 3.82 26.10 -15.36
N GLU A 131 3.29 25.76 -16.54
CA GLU A 131 4.08 25.41 -17.74
C GLU A 131 4.37 26.62 -18.64
N GLU A 132 3.77 27.77 -18.35
CA GLU A 132 3.88 28.96 -19.17
C GLU A 132 5.29 29.56 -19.09
N SER A 133 5.98 29.61 -20.25
CA SER A 133 7.35 30.11 -20.40
C SER A 133 7.52 31.05 -21.57
N GLY A 134 6.42 31.48 -22.22
CA GLY A 134 6.43 32.36 -23.38
C GLY A 134 6.86 33.82 -23.12
N GLY A 135 6.95 34.21 -21.85
CA GLY A 135 7.34 35.54 -21.38
C GLY A 135 7.38 35.61 -19.85
N ILE A 136 7.66 36.77 -19.29
CA ILE A 136 7.53 37.02 -17.85
C ILE A 136 6.05 37.07 -17.45
N ALA A 137 5.74 36.70 -16.20
CA ALA A 137 4.40 36.77 -15.66
C ALA A 137 3.90 38.21 -15.58
N GLU A 138 2.71 38.46 -16.12
CA GLU A 138 2.04 39.77 -16.09
C GLU A 138 1.07 39.78 -14.90
N LEU A 139 1.24 40.74 -14.00
CA LEU A 139 0.35 40.98 -12.88
C LEU A 139 -0.68 42.07 -13.23
N PRO A 140 -1.82 42.13 -12.48
CA PRO A 140 -2.80 43.23 -12.66
C PRO A 140 -2.16 44.62 -12.57
N GLU A 141 -2.68 45.53 -13.36
CA GLU A 141 -2.11 46.87 -13.51
C GLU A 141 -2.06 47.66 -12.18
N GLU A 142 -3.00 47.41 -11.28
CA GLU A 142 -3.10 48.02 -9.95
C GLU A 142 -2.16 47.44 -8.92
N THR A 143 -1.35 46.42 -9.23
CA THR A 143 -0.41 45.79 -8.30
C THR A 143 0.64 46.79 -7.79
N PHE A 144 0.77 46.90 -6.46
CA PHE A 144 1.79 47.74 -5.84
C PHE A 144 3.15 47.03 -5.81
N PRO A 145 4.26 47.70 -6.15
CA PRO A 145 5.61 47.16 -6.08
C PRO A 145 6.07 46.92 -4.63
N GLY A 146 6.87 45.84 -4.40
CA GLY A 146 7.54 45.57 -3.16
C GLY A 146 6.78 44.69 -2.18
N GLN A 147 5.61 44.14 -2.55
CA GLN A 147 4.91 43.16 -1.76
C GLN A 147 5.52 41.76 -2.03
N SER A 148 5.54 40.89 -1.03
CA SER A 148 5.86 39.46 -1.27
C SER A 148 4.92 38.89 -2.31
N TYR A 149 5.46 38.21 -3.31
CA TYR A 149 4.62 37.54 -4.30
C TYR A 149 3.79 36.40 -3.71
N ALA A 150 4.32 35.71 -2.70
CA ALA A 150 3.57 34.68 -1.97
C ALA A 150 2.30 35.25 -1.34
N ASP A 151 2.41 36.40 -0.65
CA ASP A 151 1.27 37.09 -0.03
C ASP A 151 0.29 37.61 -1.10
N PHE A 152 0.83 38.23 -2.16
CA PHE A 152 0.02 38.75 -3.27
C PHE A 152 -0.80 37.65 -3.94
N ALA A 153 -0.17 36.51 -4.20
CA ALA A 153 -0.81 35.35 -4.83
C ALA A 153 -1.68 34.55 -3.86
N GLY A 154 -1.59 34.82 -2.54
CA GLY A 154 -2.29 34.09 -1.49
C GLY A 154 -1.79 32.66 -1.36
N LEU A 155 -0.47 32.45 -1.54
CA LEU A 155 0.21 31.17 -1.44
C LEU A 155 0.91 30.98 -0.09
N ASP A 156 0.77 31.95 0.82
CA ASP A 156 1.34 31.98 2.16
C ASP A 156 0.55 31.14 3.19
N ASP A 157 -0.59 30.55 2.78
CA ASP A 157 -1.43 29.74 3.65
C ASP A 157 -0.87 28.32 3.78
N VAL A 158 -0.65 27.88 5.02
CA VAL A 158 -0.13 26.55 5.33
C VAL A 158 -1.22 25.51 5.11
N VAL A 159 -0.93 24.48 4.35
CA VAL A 159 -1.81 23.33 4.12
C VAL A 159 -1.40 22.19 5.04
N ILE A 160 -2.36 21.68 5.80
CA ILE A 160 -2.18 20.53 6.68
C ILE A 160 -2.99 19.37 6.11
N GLU A 161 -2.33 18.21 5.97
CA GLU A 161 -2.96 16.96 5.57
C GLU A 161 -3.01 16.00 6.76
N ILE A 162 -4.21 15.46 7.03
CA ILE A 162 -4.43 14.49 8.12
C ILE A 162 -5.11 13.22 7.62
N ALA A 163 -4.72 12.08 8.20
CA ALA A 163 -5.44 10.83 8.05
C ALA A 163 -6.67 10.80 8.96
N ILE A 164 -7.79 10.35 8.41
CA ILE A 164 -9.03 10.21 9.16
C ILE A 164 -9.45 8.74 9.18
N THR A 165 -9.61 8.19 10.37
CA THR A 165 -10.10 6.81 10.54
C THR A 165 -11.56 6.68 10.13
N PRO A 166 -12.02 5.51 9.67
CA PRO A 166 -13.39 5.33 9.16
C PRO A 166 -14.51 5.67 10.16
N ASN A 167 -14.25 5.59 11.46
CA ASN A 167 -15.21 5.93 12.51
C ASN A 167 -15.36 7.45 12.71
N ARG A 168 -14.40 8.25 12.26
CA ARG A 168 -14.33 9.70 12.48
C ARG A 168 -14.87 10.50 11.29
N GLY A 169 -16.06 10.16 10.79
CA GLY A 169 -16.74 10.90 9.73
C GLY A 169 -16.96 12.39 10.06
N ASP A 170 -17.12 12.72 11.34
CA ASP A 170 -17.24 14.10 11.84
C ASP A 170 -16.00 14.97 11.60
N ALA A 171 -14.81 14.36 11.58
CA ALA A 171 -13.54 15.03 11.33
C ALA A 171 -13.22 15.20 9.82
N LEU A 172 -14.11 14.72 8.91
CA LEU A 172 -13.99 14.98 7.47
C LEU A 172 -14.46 16.39 7.08
N SER A 173 -14.28 17.34 7.99
CA SER A 173 -14.62 18.76 7.80
C SER A 173 -13.71 19.65 8.60
N VAL A 174 -13.46 20.87 8.07
CA VAL A 174 -12.66 21.87 8.78
C VAL A 174 -13.30 22.21 10.13
N ARG A 175 -14.63 22.35 10.16
CA ARG A 175 -15.37 22.60 11.39
C ARG A 175 -15.28 21.44 12.39
N GLY A 176 -15.27 20.19 11.93
CA GLY A 176 -15.10 19.02 12.79
C GLY A 176 -13.71 18.97 13.43
N ILE A 177 -12.67 19.28 12.65
CA ILE A 177 -11.30 19.39 13.15
C ILE A 177 -11.20 20.52 14.18
N ALA A 178 -11.77 21.70 13.88
CA ALA A 178 -11.79 22.84 14.82
C ALA A 178 -12.49 22.49 16.13
N ARG A 179 -13.57 21.72 16.09
CA ARG A 179 -14.31 21.23 17.27
C ARG A 179 -13.44 20.35 18.16
N ASP A 180 -12.70 19.41 17.55
CA ASP A 180 -11.80 18.52 18.28
C ASP A 180 -10.63 19.27 18.92
N LEU A 181 -10.01 20.19 18.19
CA LEU A 181 -8.94 21.05 18.73
C LEU A 181 -9.43 21.93 19.87
N ALA A 182 -10.63 22.51 19.78
CA ALA A 182 -11.24 23.27 20.86
C ALA A 182 -11.53 22.39 22.09
N ALA A 183 -12.08 21.17 21.89
CA ALA A 183 -12.31 20.21 22.97
C ALA A 183 -10.99 19.81 23.66
N ALA A 184 -9.89 19.70 22.90
CA ALA A 184 -8.55 19.44 23.40
C ALA A 184 -7.87 20.65 24.04
N GLY A 185 -8.55 21.80 24.11
CA GLY A 185 -8.07 23.01 24.80
C GLY A 185 -7.12 23.88 23.98
N LEU A 186 -7.06 23.72 22.66
CA LEU A 186 -6.17 24.51 21.80
C LEU A 186 -6.81 25.81 21.26
N GLY A 187 -7.94 26.21 21.74
CA GLY A 187 -8.65 27.39 21.30
C GLY A 187 -10.13 27.33 21.65
N THR A 188 -10.89 28.24 21.08
CA THR A 188 -12.37 28.31 21.25
C THR A 188 -13.05 28.12 19.91
N LEU A 189 -13.98 27.19 19.82
CA LEU A 189 -14.79 26.98 18.63
C LEU A 189 -15.69 28.20 18.38
N ARG A 190 -15.56 28.79 17.19
CA ARG A 190 -16.43 29.91 16.80
C ARG A 190 -17.87 29.45 16.64
N PRO A 191 -18.88 30.20 17.12
CA PRO A 191 -20.28 29.92 16.82
C PRO A 191 -20.51 29.88 15.30
N TRP A 192 -21.30 28.90 14.86
CA TRP A 192 -21.75 28.82 13.48
C TRP A 192 -23.27 28.71 13.49
N LEU A 193 -23.91 29.68 12.88
CA LEU A 193 -25.37 29.76 12.78
C LEU A 193 -25.72 30.09 11.32
N ALA A 194 -26.64 29.33 10.75
CA ALA A 194 -27.20 29.66 9.47
C ALA A 194 -28.43 30.57 9.67
N GLU A 195 -28.43 31.73 9.04
CA GLU A 195 -29.59 32.58 8.99
C GLU A 195 -30.61 32.03 7.99
N ALA A 196 -31.87 31.94 8.39
CA ALA A 196 -32.93 31.52 7.50
C ALA A 196 -33.07 32.47 6.29
N VAL A 197 -33.25 31.91 5.12
CA VAL A 197 -33.52 32.64 3.88
C VAL A 197 -34.99 32.51 3.57
N GLU A 198 -35.73 33.61 3.49
CA GLU A 198 -37.15 33.62 3.17
C GLU A 198 -37.37 33.14 1.73
N GLY A 199 -38.28 32.17 1.56
CA GLY A 199 -38.74 31.73 0.25
C GLY A 199 -39.74 32.76 -0.34
N THR A 200 -39.49 33.23 -1.57
CA THR A 200 -40.31 34.24 -2.22
C THR A 200 -41.27 33.67 -3.26
N PHE A 201 -41.14 32.35 -3.54
CA PHE A 201 -42.01 31.65 -4.51
C PHE A 201 -42.01 30.13 -4.24
N GLU A 202 -43.00 29.42 -4.75
CA GLU A 202 -43.03 27.95 -4.72
C GLU A 202 -41.97 27.36 -5.66
N SER A 203 -41.23 26.33 -5.22
CA SER A 203 -40.23 25.67 -6.05
C SER A 203 -40.87 25.02 -7.29
N PRO A 204 -40.37 25.30 -8.50
CA PRO A 204 -40.88 24.65 -9.71
C PRO A 204 -40.46 23.17 -9.80
N VAL A 205 -39.44 22.75 -9.02
CA VAL A 205 -38.94 21.39 -8.95
C VAL A 205 -39.34 20.78 -7.63
N VAL A 206 -39.87 19.55 -7.66
CA VAL A 206 -40.34 18.83 -6.48
C VAL A 206 -39.62 17.48 -6.36
N TRP A 207 -39.49 17.00 -5.12
CA TRP A 207 -38.95 15.67 -4.82
C TRP A 207 -40.02 14.61 -4.76
N GLU A 208 -39.73 13.45 -5.32
CA GLU A 208 -40.41 12.19 -5.03
C GLU A 208 -39.41 11.18 -4.52
N ASN A 209 -39.72 10.47 -3.44
CA ASN A 209 -38.85 9.47 -2.88
C ASN A 209 -39.50 8.09 -2.92
N ALA A 210 -39.04 7.26 -3.86
CA ALA A 210 -39.50 5.88 -4.04
C ALA A 210 -38.47 4.87 -3.47
N TYR A 211 -37.38 5.34 -2.82
CA TYR A 211 -36.37 4.49 -2.20
C TYR A 211 -35.93 5.05 -0.82
N PRO A 212 -36.83 5.09 0.18
CA PRO A 212 -36.57 5.69 1.49
C PRO A 212 -35.54 4.93 2.31
N GLU A 213 -35.28 3.65 2.04
CA GLU A 213 -34.26 2.86 2.71
C GLU A 213 -32.83 3.36 2.36
N ALA A 214 -32.61 3.79 1.14
CA ALA A 214 -31.32 4.32 0.69
C ALA A 214 -31.19 5.83 0.94
N CYS A 215 -32.29 6.57 0.86
CA CYS A 215 -32.36 8.01 1.13
C CYS A 215 -33.54 8.33 2.07
N PRO A 216 -33.36 8.32 3.40
CA PRO A 216 -34.47 8.58 4.32
C PRO A 216 -35.01 10.00 4.22
N TRP A 217 -34.22 10.97 3.83
CA TRP A 217 -34.62 12.37 3.78
C TRP A 217 -33.81 13.18 2.77
N VAL A 218 -34.52 13.94 1.94
CA VAL A 218 -33.94 14.88 0.99
C VAL A 218 -34.62 16.22 1.06
N LEU A 219 -33.85 17.29 1.03
CA LEU A 219 -34.29 18.68 0.89
C LEU A 219 -33.89 19.18 -0.49
N GLY A 220 -34.71 20.09 -1.03
CA GLY A 220 -34.38 20.78 -2.26
C GLY A 220 -34.85 22.24 -2.20
N ARG A 221 -34.15 23.10 -2.91
CA ARG A 221 -34.50 24.51 -3.03
C ARG A 221 -34.11 25.09 -4.37
N THR A 222 -34.98 25.79 -5.02
CA THR A 222 -34.68 26.50 -6.28
C THR A 222 -34.19 27.92 -5.98
N VAL A 223 -33.10 28.35 -6.65
CA VAL A 223 -32.74 29.76 -6.71
C VAL A 223 -32.79 30.19 -8.17
N ARG A 224 -33.66 31.12 -8.50
CA ARG A 224 -33.89 31.64 -9.88
C ARG A 224 -33.16 32.94 -10.09
N GLY A 225 -32.75 33.21 -11.33
CA GLY A 225 -32.13 34.47 -11.72
C GLY A 225 -30.68 34.60 -11.24
N VAL A 226 -30.01 33.49 -11.01
CA VAL A 226 -28.58 33.48 -10.65
C VAL A 226 -27.70 33.85 -11.85
N LYS A 227 -26.53 34.42 -11.57
CA LYS A 227 -25.47 34.65 -12.53
C LYS A 227 -24.27 33.81 -12.13
N ASN A 228 -24.13 32.63 -12.75
CA ASN A 228 -23.00 31.78 -12.54
C ASN A 228 -21.77 32.31 -13.29
N GLY A 229 -20.57 32.02 -12.76
CA GLY A 229 -19.31 32.45 -13.36
C GLY A 229 -18.12 31.98 -12.53
N PRO A 230 -16.94 32.59 -12.73
CA PRO A 230 -15.77 32.29 -11.91
C PRO A 230 -16.03 32.62 -10.45
N SER A 231 -15.53 31.77 -9.56
CA SER A 231 -15.60 31.97 -8.10
C SER A 231 -14.79 33.18 -7.64
N PRO A 232 -15.23 33.85 -6.58
CA PRO A 232 -14.42 34.90 -5.97
C PRO A 232 -13.09 34.29 -5.43
N ASP A 233 -12.03 35.12 -5.44
CA ASP A 233 -10.67 34.65 -5.15
C ASP A 233 -10.53 33.90 -3.83
N TRP A 234 -11.23 34.33 -2.78
CA TRP A 234 -11.15 33.66 -1.49
C TRP A 234 -11.68 32.21 -1.53
N LEU A 235 -12.78 31.95 -2.29
CA LEU A 235 -13.37 30.63 -2.44
C LEU A 235 -12.50 29.75 -3.33
N ARG A 236 -12.07 30.29 -4.47
CA ARG A 236 -11.17 29.62 -5.41
C ARG A 236 -9.88 29.19 -4.71
N ARG A 237 -9.20 30.10 -3.98
CA ARG A 237 -7.94 29.81 -3.29
C ARG A 237 -8.08 28.71 -2.24
N LYS A 238 -9.14 28.73 -1.42
CA LYS A 238 -9.40 27.67 -0.42
C LYS A 238 -9.48 26.29 -1.07
N LEU A 239 -10.23 26.16 -2.16
CA LEU A 239 -10.40 24.88 -2.85
C LEU A 239 -9.11 24.44 -3.58
N GLU A 240 -8.45 25.35 -4.29
CA GLU A 240 -7.21 25.04 -5.00
C GLU A 240 -6.08 24.65 -4.04
N SER A 241 -5.99 25.27 -2.88
CA SER A 241 -4.97 24.95 -1.86
C SER A 241 -5.08 23.51 -1.34
N ILE A 242 -6.29 22.93 -1.34
CA ILE A 242 -6.49 21.53 -0.94
C ILE A 242 -6.45 20.54 -2.13
N GLY A 243 -6.13 21.05 -3.33
CA GLY A 243 -5.96 20.25 -4.55
C GLY A 243 -7.22 20.10 -5.41
N LEU A 244 -8.30 20.83 -5.11
CA LEU A 244 -9.48 20.87 -5.96
C LEU A 244 -9.34 21.92 -7.05
N ARG A 245 -9.86 21.60 -8.22
CA ARG A 245 -9.95 22.59 -9.31
C ARG A 245 -11.23 23.42 -9.14
N SER A 246 -11.12 24.74 -9.12
CA SER A 246 -12.27 25.64 -9.23
C SER A 246 -12.96 25.48 -10.60
N ILE A 247 -14.28 25.34 -10.62
CA ILE A 247 -15.07 25.10 -11.82
C ILE A 247 -15.97 26.30 -12.11
N SER A 248 -16.87 26.59 -11.20
CA SER A 248 -17.77 27.74 -11.24
C SER A 248 -18.30 28.04 -9.85
N THR A 249 -18.78 29.23 -9.59
CA THR A 249 -19.24 29.64 -8.26
C THR A 249 -20.28 28.68 -7.67
N LEU A 250 -21.26 28.21 -8.45
CA LEU A 250 -22.29 27.28 -7.96
C LEU A 250 -21.69 25.92 -7.54
N VAL A 251 -20.80 25.35 -8.35
CA VAL A 251 -20.13 24.08 -8.06
C VAL A 251 -19.15 24.23 -6.90
N ASP A 252 -18.41 25.31 -6.88
CA ASP A 252 -17.40 25.58 -5.85
C ASP A 252 -18.05 25.79 -4.46
N ILE A 253 -19.26 26.38 -4.40
CA ILE A 253 -20.05 26.45 -3.17
C ILE A 253 -20.38 25.05 -2.66
N THR A 254 -20.80 24.12 -3.51
CA THR A 254 -21.09 22.74 -3.06
C THR A 254 -19.84 22.04 -2.54
N ASN A 255 -18.71 22.22 -3.22
CA ASN A 255 -17.42 21.71 -2.77
C ASN A 255 -16.99 22.36 -1.44
N TYR A 256 -17.17 23.67 -1.30
CA TYR A 256 -16.88 24.36 -0.04
C TYR A 256 -17.64 23.75 1.14
N PHE A 257 -18.95 23.57 1.05
CA PHE A 257 -19.75 22.97 2.13
C PHE A 257 -19.37 21.52 2.40
N CYS A 258 -18.97 20.79 1.37
CA CYS A 258 -18.46 19.43 1.53
C CYS A 258 -17.24 19.38 2.45
N PHE A 259 -16.28 20.30 2.31
CA PHE A 259 -15.06 20.33 3.12
C PHE A 259 -15.22 21.17 4.40
N ASP A 260 -15.95 22.26 4.36
CA ASP A 260 -16.14 23.17 5.49
C ASP A 260 -16.91 22.49 6.64
N LEU A 261 -18.09 21.93 6.31
CA LEU A 261 -19.02 21.34 7.27
C LEU A 261 -19.11 19.81 7.21
N GLY A 262 -18.43 19.16 6.26
CA GLY A 262 -18.61 17.73 6.00
C GLY A 262 -19.99 17.42 5.42
N ARG A 263 -20.60 18.39 4.73
CA ARG A 263 -21.96 18.29 4.21
C ARG A 263 -21.94 18.35 2.68
N PRO A 264 -21.88 17.23 1.97
CA PRO A 264 -21.99 17.23 0.53
C PRO A 264 -23.34 17.77 0.08
N LEU A 265 -23.30 18.62 -0.95
CA LEU A 265 -24.46 19.19 -1.64
C LEU A 265 -24.31 18.92 -3.13
N HIS A 266 -25.42 18.95 -3.87
CA HIS A 266 -25.40 18.92 -5.31
C HIS A 266 -26.29 20.02 -5.88
N VAL A 267 -26.00 20.46 -7.10
CA VAL A 267 -26.78 21.48 -7.82
C VAL A 267 -27.11 21.01 -9.23
N PHE A 268 -28.39 21.16 -9.58
CA PHE A 268 -28.92 20.87 -10.90
C PHE A 268 -29.30 22.15 -11.61
N ASP A 269 -29.03 22.26 -12.90
CA ASP A 269 -29.58 23.32 -13.75
C ASP A 269 -31.08 23.03 -14.02
N VAL A 270 -31.97 23.87 -13.50
CA VAL A 270 -33.41 23.67 -13.60
C VAL A 270 -33.88 23.60 -15.07
N LYS A 271 -33.20 24.31 -15.98
CA LYS A 271 -33.58 24.32 -17.41
C LYS A 271 -33.20 23.04 -18.13
N LYS A 272 -32.25 22.30 -17.60
CA LYS A 272 -31.82 21.01 -18.14
C LYS A 272 -32.65 19.84 -17.62
N LEU A 273 -33.40 20.05 -16.53
CA LEU A 273 -34.31 19.05 -15.97
C LEU A 273 -35.57 18.90 -16.81
N SER A 274 -36.02 17.67 -16.97
CA SER A 274 -37.24 17.35 -17.68
C SER A 274 -38.36 16.94 -16.72
N GLY A 275 -39.53 17.57 -16.84
CA GLY A 275 -40.76 17.19 -16.10
C GLY A 275 -40.90 17.79 -14.70
N ASN A 276 -40.10 18.77 -14.29
CA ASN A 276 -40.19 19.51 -13.01
C ASN A 276 -40.23 18.61 -11.75
N ARG A 277 -39.73 17.36 -11.84
CA ARG A 277 -39.71 16.40 -10.76
C ARG A 277 -38.41 15.62 -10.77
N LEU A 278 -37.78 15.49 -9.62
CA LEU A 278 -36.69 14.59 -9.37
C LEU A 278 -37.18 13.44 -8.48
N THR A 279 -36.89 12.22 -8.89
CA THR A 279 -37.31 11.00 -8.18
C THR A 279 -36.08 10.22 -7.71
N LEU A 280 -36.01 9.96 -6.42
CA LEU A 280 -35.10 8.98 -5.84
C LEU A 280 -35.70 7.59 -6.02
N CYS A 281 -35.03 6.71 -6.74
CA CYS A 281 -35.50 5.36 -7.03
C CYS A 281 -34.36 4.34 -7.20
N HIS A 282 -34.73 3.08 -7.39
CA HIS A 282 -33.80 2.03 -7.78
C HIS A 282 -33.32 2.23 -9.22
N GLY A 283 -32.06 1.97 -9.51
CA GLY A 283 -31.60 1.84 -10.89
C GLY A 283 -32.29 0.69 -11.61
N ALA A 284 -32.38 0.74 -12.93
CA ALA A 284 -33.05 -0.31 -13.72
C ALA A 284 -32.17 -0.84 -14.88
N GLY A 285 -30.86 -0.66 -14.80
CA GLY A 285 -29.93 -1.10 -15.83
C GLY A 285 -29.59 -0.02 -16.86
N GLU A 286 -29.97 1.23 -16.59
CA GLU A 286 -29.65 2.36 -17.46
C GLU A 286 -28.17 2.71 -17.41
N THR A 287 -27.68 3.23 -18.53
CA THR A 287 -26.33 3.84 -18.62
C THR A 287 -26.48 5.35 -18.72
N PHE A 288 -25.69 6.08 -17.94
CA PHE A 288 -25.65 7.54 -17.99
C PHE A 288 -24.21 8.03 -18.01
N LYS A 289 -24.00 9.19 -18.59
CA LYS A 289 -22.70 9.85 -18.60
C LYS A 289 -22.55 10.73 -17.37
N ALA A 290 -21.50 10.44 -16.57
CA ALA A 290 -21.25 11.15 -15.33
C ALA A 290 -20.37 12.40 -15.53
N LEU A 291 -20.26 13.24 -14.49
CA LEU A 291 -19.47 14.49 -14.50
C LEU A 291 -17.97 14.27 -14.71
N ASP A 292 -17.46 13.07 -14.46
CA ASP A 292 -16.07 12.68 -14.77
C ASP A 292 -15.85 12.28 -16.25
N GLY A 293 -16.91 12.33 -17.06
CA GLY A 293 -16.90 12.02 -18.49
C GLY A 293 -16.99 10.52 -18.81
N GLN A 294 -17.12 9.65 -17.80
CA GLN A 294 -17.25 8.19 -17.94
C GLN A 294 -18.73 7.78 -18.02
N ASP A 295 -18.98 6.64 -18.63
CA ASP A 295 -20.28 6.02 -18.70
C ASP A 295 -20.43 4.95 -17.62
N TYR A 296 -21.49 5.03 -16.81
CA TYR A 296 -21.79 4.07 -15.74
C TYR A 296 -23.16 3.42 -15.95
N THR A 297 -23.21 2.11 -15.73
CA THR A 297 -24.46 1.35 -15.77
C THR A 297 -24.92 1.06 -14.35
N VAL A 298 -26.08 1.60 -13.98
CA VAL A 298 -26.69 1.43 -12.65
C VAL A 298 -27.47 0.12 -12.55
N SER A 299 -27.60 -0.40 -11.35
CA SER A 299 -28.31 -1.64 -11.04
C SER A 299 -29.46 -1.37 -10.07
N PRO A 300 -30.37 -2.35 -9.86
CA PRO A 300 -31.46 -2.22 -8.88
C PRO A 300 -31.00 -1.95 -7.43
N ASP A 301 -29.76 -2.26 -7.10
CA ASP A 301 -29.21 -2.00 -5.77
C ASP A 301 -28.68 -0.57 -5.62
N ASP A 302 -28.61 0.20 -6.72
CA ASP A 302 -28.20 1.60 -6.69
C ASP A 302 -29.37 2.53 -6.44
N CYS A 303 -29.17 3.50 -5.58
CA CYS A 303 -30.03 4.64 -5.47
C CYS A 303 -29.66 5.67 -6.53
N VAL A 304 -30.61 6.03 -7.37
CA VAL A 304 -30.42 7.01 -8.44
C VAL A 304 -31.41 8.15 -8.31
N ILE A 305 -31.04 9.31 -8.80
CA ILE A 305 -31.93 10.44 -8.98
C ILE A 305 -32.27 10.49 -10.46
N THR A 306 -33.58 10.43 -10.76
CA THR A 306 -34.08 10.47 -12.15
C THR A 306 -35.04 11.65 -12.37
N ASP A 307 -35.10 12.11 -13.61
CA ASP A 307 -36.13 12.96 -14.13
C ASP A 307 -36.94 12.23 -15.23
N ALA A 308 -37.75 12.96 -16.03
CA ALA A 308 -38.51 12.33 -17.11
C ALA A 308 -37.61 11.78 -18.26
N ASN A 309 -36.37 12.19 -18.36
CA ASN A 309 -35.41 11.72 -19.39
C ASN A 309 -34.53 10.57 -18.92
N GLY A 310 -34.54 10.22 -17.64
CA GLY A 310 -33.74 9.13 -17.08
C GLY A 310 -32.82 9.55 -15.95
N VAL A 311 -31.74 8.82 -15.76
CA VAL A 311 -30.79 9.00 -14.63
C VAL A 311 -30.02 10.32 -14.75
N GLN A 312 -30.13 11.13 -13.71
CA GLN A 312 -29.42 12.40 -13.55
C GLN A 312 -28.26 12.33 -12.58
N SER A 313 -28.26 11.36 -11.68
CA SER A 313 -27.19 11.17 -10.68
C SER A 313 -27.25 9.78 -10.07
N VAL A 314 -26.11 9.22 -9.73
CA VAL A 314 -26.03 8.17 -8.68
C VAL A 314 -26.02 8.91 -7.35
N ALA A 315 -27.10 8.78 -6.62
CA ALA A 315 -27.44 9.58 -5.44
C ALA A 315 -26.31 9.56 -4.38
N GLY A 316 -25.82 10.73 -4.00
CA GLY A 316 -24.74 10.91 -3.02
C GLY A 316 -23.33 10.50 -3.50
N ILE A 317 -23.18 10.04 -4.74
CA ILE A 317 -21.89 9.53 -5.27
C ILE A 317 -21.39 10.39 -6.41
N MET A 318 -22.16 10.50 -7.52
CA MET A 318 -21.69 11.18 -8.73
C MET A 318 -22.85 11.73 -9.54
N GLY A 319 -22.81 13.02 -9.85
CA GLY A 319 -23.77 13.69 -10.72
C GLY A 319 -23.60 13.31 -12.19
N GLY A 320 -24.67 13.46 -12.98
CA GLY A 320 -24.66 13.31 -14.44
C GLY A 320 -24.29 14.60 -15.16
N GLU A 321 -23.65 14.46 -16.32
CA GLU A 321 -23.27 15.60 -17.17
C GLU A 321 -24.48 16.36 -17.69
N ALA A 322 -25.59 15.65 -17.99
CA ALA A 322 -26.75 16.20 -18.67
C ALA A 322 -27.48 17.31 -17.87
N SER A 323 -27.55 17.21 -16.56
CA SER A 323 -28.23 18.15 -15.66
C SER A 323 -27.30 19.05 -14.85
N GLY A 324 -25.98 18.92 -15.07
CA GLY A 324 -24.97 19.69 -14.35
C GLY A 324 -25.06 21.19 -14.62
N ALA A 325 -24.78 22.00 -13.58
CA ALA A 325 -24.71 23.44 -13.70
C ALA A 325 -23.46 23.88 -14.51
N ASP A 326 -23.63 24.87 -15.37
CA ASP A 326 -22.55 25.49 -16.16
C ASP A 326 -22.60 27.02 -16.07
N GLU A 327 -21.70 27.71 -16.79
CA GLU A 327 -21.66 29.18 -16.80
C GLU A 327 -22.97 29.84 -17.31
N GLY A 328 -23.77 29.13 -18.09
CA GLY A 328 -25.05 29.61 -18.63
C GLY A 328 -26.24 29.37 -17.69
N THR A 329 -26.01 28.69 -16.57
CA THR A 329 -27.09 28.37 -15.61
C THR A 329 -27.65 29.63 -14.95
N THR A 330 -28.94 29.82 -15.06
CA THR A 330 -29.68 30.98 -14.49
C THR A 330 -30.65 30.60 -13.40
N ASP A 331 -31.04 29.34 -13.34
CA ASP A 331 -31.96 28.79 -12.34
C ASP A 331 -31.39 27.47 -11.85
N VAL A 332 -31.07 27.39 -10.56
CA VAL A 332 -30.37 26.25 -9.95
C VAL A 332 -31.28 25.59 -8.89
N PHE A 333 -31.29 24.26 -8.86
CA PHE A 333 -31.93 23.49 -7.82
C PHE A 333 -30.86 22.85 -6.94
N ILE A 334 -30.88 23.19 -5.64
CA ILE A 334 -29.91 22.69 -4.64
C ILE A 334 -30.48 21.42 -4.05
N GLU A 335 -29.65 20.36 -3.99
CA GLU A 335 -29.95 19.11 -3.27
C GLU A 335 -29.16 19.08 -1.96
N CYS A 336 -29.86 18.69 -0.88
CA CYS A 336 -29.25 18.37 0.42
C CYS A 336 -29.95 17.12 1.00
N ALA A 337 -29.31 15.97 0.87
CA ALA A 337 -29.89 14.68 1.22
C ALA A 337 -29.14 13.98 2.35
N LEU A 338 -29.81 13.04 3.01
CA LEU A 338 -29.20 12.01 3.87
C LEU A 338 -29.29 10.68 3.15
N PHE A 339 -28.17 10.00 3.01
CA PHE A 339 -28.11 8.67 2.39
C PHE A 339 -27.66 7.63 3.42
N ASP A 340 -28.13 6.40 3.24
CA ASP A 340 -27.65 5.27 4.03
C ASP A 340 -26.20 4.96 3.72
N PRO A 341 -25.30 4.97 4.72
CA PRO A 341 -23.86 4.77 4.49
C PRO A 341 -23.52 3.44 3.83
N VAL A 342 -24.28 2.37 4.13
CA VAL A 342 -24.03 1.03 3.58
C VAL A 342 -24.38 0.98 2.10
N HIS A 343 -25.51 1.56 1.70
CA HIS A 343 -25.89 1.66 0.29
C HIS A 343 -24.85 2.44 -0.51
N ILE A 344 -24.38 3.57 -0.01
CA ILE A 344 -23.32 4.36 -0.66
C ILE A 344 -22.05 3.49 -0.84
N ALA A 345 -21.56 2.86 0.24
CA ALA A 345 -20.34 2.06 0.19
C ALA A 345 -20.43 0.87 -0.80
N LEU A 346 -21.59 0.19 -0.84
CA LEU A 346 -21.83 -0.93 -1.75
C LEU A 346 -21.89 -0.48 -3.22
N SER A 347 -22.60 0.63 -3.49
CA SER A 347 -22.68 1.21 -4.84
C SER A 347 -21.33 1.70 -5.34
N CYS A 348 -20.54 2.39 -4.49
CA CYS A 348 -19.17 2.80 -4.82
C CYS A 348 -18.30 1.62 -5.21
N ARG A 349 -18.33 0.54 -4.41
CA ARG A 349 -17.55 -0.68 -4.70
C ARG A 349 -17.96 -1.35 -6.02
N ARG A 350 -19.27 -1.44 -6.28
CA ARG A 350 -19.78 -2.08 -7.50
C ARG A 350 -19.47 -1.27 -8.76
N LEU A 351 -19.63 0.05 -8.70
CA LEU A 351 -19.37 0.94 -9.82
C LEU A 351 -17.89 1.28 -10.00
N GLY A 352 -17.04 0.97 -9.01
CA GLY A 352 -15.62 1.37 -9.01
C GLY A 352 -15.44 2.88 -8.87
N LEU A 353 -16.42 3.58 -8.26
CA LEU A 353 -16.43 5.03 -8.06
C LEU A 353 -16.01 5.41 -6.64
N SER A 354 -15.33 6.54 -6.54
CA SER A 354 -15.05 7.22 -5.28
C SER A 354 -15.08 8.73 -5.52
N SER A 355 -15.75 9.47 -4.65
CA SER A 355 -15.80 10.93 -4.67
C SER A 355 -15.70 11.48 -3.25
N ASP A 356 -15.39 12.77 -3.12
CA ASP A 356 -15.39 13.45 -1.81
C ASP A 356 -16.76 13.41 -1.13
N SER A 357 -17.81 13.40 -1.91
CA SER A 357 -19.19 13.24 -1.45
C SER A 357 -19.43 11.82 -0.89
N SER A 358 -19.16 10.79 -1.70
CA SER A 358 -19.35 9.40 -1.27
C SER A 358 -18.47 9.03 -0.08
N TYR A 359 -17.25 9.53 -0.02
CA TYR A 359 -16.30 9.30 1.08
C TYR A 359 -16.84 9.80 2.44
N ARG A 360 -17.65 10.88 2.42
CA ARG A 360 -18.34 11.40 3.61
C ARG A 360 -19.61 10.64 3.92
N PHE A 361 -20.44 10.38 2.91
CA PHE A 361 -21.70 9.67 3.12
C PHE A 361 -21.49 8.23 3.62
N GLU A 362 -20.50 7.49 3.09
CA GLU A 362 -20.23 6.11 3.55
C GLU A 362 -19.77 6.02 5.01
N ARG A 363 -19.25 7.14 5.58
CA ARG A 363 -18.83 7.23 6.99
C ARG A 363 -19.91 7.84 7.89
N GLY A 364 -20.98 8.35 7.27
CA GLY A 364 -22.07 9.03 7.93
C GLY A 364 -21.82 10.53 8.11
N VAL A 365 -22.75 11.33 7.67
CA VAL A 365 -22.76 12.79 7.81
C VAL A 365 -23.64 13.22 9.00
N ASP A 366 -23.45 14.45 9.49
CA ASP A 366 -24.29 15.01 10.56
C ASP A 366 -25.77 15.06 10.15
N GLN A 367 -26.58 14.30 10.90
CA GLN A 367 -28.01 14.11 10.59
C GLN A 367 -28.90 15.31 10.96
N ALA A 368 -28.41 16.19 11.83
CA ALA A 368 -29.12 17.41 12.22
C ALA A 368 -28.80 18.63 11.33
N LEU A 369 -27.74 18.52 10.51
CA LEU A 369 -27.22 19.65 9.73
C LEU A 369 -28.01 20.00 8.43
N PRO A 370 -28.80 19.12 7.78
CA PRO A 370 -29.36 19.39 6.45
C PRO A 370 -30.11 20.72 6.31
N VAL A 371 -30.97 21.09 7.27
CA VAL A 371 -31.73 22.34 7.21
C VAL A 371 -30.81 23.55 7.27
N SER A 372 -29.94 23.59 8.26
CA SER A 372 -29.00 24.71 8.42
C SER A 372 -28.04 24.84 7.26
N ALA A 373 -27.56 23.70 6.72
CA ALA A 373 -26.70 23.70 5.54
C ALA A 373 -27.42 24.18 4.28
N MET A 374 -28.70 23.81 4.07
CA MET A 374 -29.51 24.32 2.98
C MET A 374 -29.68 25.84 3.07
N GLU A 375 -29.94 26.38 4.25
CA GLU A 375 -30.05 27.83 4.46
C GLU A 375 -28.73 28.54 4.18
N ALA A 376 -27.64 28.04 4.72
CA ALA A 376 -26.31 28.62 4.52
C ALA A 376 -25.86 28.57 3.06
N ALA A 377 -26.06 27.44 2.37
CA ALA A 377 -25.75 27.31 0.95
C ALA A 377 -26.60 28.23 0.07
N THR A 378 -27.92 28.32 0.39
CA THR A 378 -28.82 29.25 -0.30
C THR A 378 -28.35 30.70 -0.13
N ARG A 379 -28.00 31.10 1.09
CA ARG A 379 -27.49 32.44 1.40
C ARG A 379 -26.24 32.73 0.58
N MET A 380 -25.27 31.83 0.60
CA MET A 380 -24.03 31.99 -0.14
C MET A 380 -24.25 32.08 -1.66
N ILE A 381 -25.17 31.28 -2.22
CA ILE A 381 -25.53 31.40 -3.66
C ILE A 381 -26.15 32.75 -3.95
N VAL A 382 -27.09 33.24 -3.14
CA VAL A 382 -27.72 34.54 -3.32
C VAL A 382 -26.72 35.68 -3.19
N ASP A 383 -25.81 35.61 -2.23
CA ASP A 383 -24.78 36.64 -1.99
C ASP A 383 -23.75 36.70 -3.13
N LEU A 384 -23.34 35.57 -3.69
CA LEU A 384 -22.29 35.50 -4.70
C LEU A 384 -22.82 35.50 -6.14
N CYS A 385 -23.99 34.88 -6.39
CA CYS A 385 -24.54 34.73 -7.72
C CYS A 385 -25.82 35.59 -7.92
N GLY A 386 -26.36 36.20 -6.85
CA GLY A 386 -27.66 36.85 -6.87
C GLY A 386 -28.82 35.90 -6.99
N GLY A 387 -29.99 36.40 -7.32
CA GLY A 387 -31.20 35.60 -7.51
C GLY A 387 -32.17 35.63 -6.33
N GLU A 388 -33.25 34.89 -6.45
CA GLU A 388 -34.33 34.77 -5.46
C GLU A 388 -34.53 33.30 -5.11
N ALA A 389 -34.69 33.01 -3.83
CA ALA A 389 -34.86 31.63 -3.33
C ALA A 389 -36.33 31.24 -3.25
N SER A 390 -36.64 30.01 -3.63
CA SER A 390 -37.97 29.42 -3.39
C SER A 390 -38.17 29.01 -1.92
N GLU A 391 -39.41 28.57 -1.60
CA GLU A 391 -39.60 27.73 -0.42
C GLU A 391 -38.79 26.42 -0.54
N VAL A 392 -38.46 25.83 0.62
CA VAL A 392 -37.78 24.52 0.67
C VAL A 392 -38.82 23.42 0.40
N VAL A 393 -38.47 22.50 -0.50
CA VAL A 393 -39.25 21.29 -0.76
C VAL A 393 -38.53 20.09 -0.16
N SER A 394 -39.26 19.08 0.27
CA SER A 394 -38.67 17.88 0.87
C SER A 394 -39.43 16.61 0.53
N ALA A 395 -38.74 15.47 0.54
CA ALA A 395 -39.33 14.14 0.52
C ALA A 395 -38.69 13.24 1.57
N GLY A 396 -39.47 12.32 2.15
CA GLY A 396 -39.06 11.56 3.32
C GLY A 396 -39.20 12.37 4.62
N ALA A 397 -38.47 11.98 5.65
CA ALA A 397 -38.48 12.64 6.95
C ALA A 397 -37.09 12.53 7.61
N PRO A 398 -36.73 13.50 8.50
CA PRO A 398 -35.48 13.40 9.25
C PRO A 398 -35.50 12.13 10.08
N PRO A 399 -34.41 11.31 10.00
CA PRO A 399 -34.31 10.11 10.81
C PRO A 399 -34.21 10.46 12.29
N ALA A 400 -34.63 9.54 13.13
CA ALA A 400 -34.45 9.66 14.58
C ALA A 400 -32.97 9.40 14.93
N TRP A 401 -32.21 10.47 15.00
CA TRP A 401 -30.76 10.41 15.28
C TRP A 401 -30.42 10.51 16.78
N GLN A 402 -31.36 11.02 17.60
CA GLN A 402 -31.16 11.19 19.04
C GLN A 402 -30.89 9.83 19.68
N ARG A 403 -29.77 9.73 20.36
CA ARG A 403 -29.36 8.53 21.08
C ARG A 403 -28.59 8.88 22.32
N GLU A 404 -28.60 7.97 23.27
CA GLU A 404 -27.88 8.12 24.53
C GLU A 404 -26.81 7.03 24.65
N ALA A 405 -25.74 7.37 25.36
CA ALA A 405 -24.69 6.44 25.72
C ALA A 405 -24.37 6.56 27.20
N THR A 406 -24.04 5.45 27.83
CA THR A 406 -23.73 5.38 29.28
C THR A 406 -22.27 4.97 29.45
N LEU A 407 -21.53 5.72 30.28
CA LEU A 407 -20.15 5.43 30.65
C LEU A 407 -20.10 5.11 32.16
N ARG A 408 -19.64 3.94 32.52
CA ARG A 408 -19.20 3.59 33.87
C ARG A 408 -17.80 4.14 34.10
N PHE A 409 -17.55 4.92 35.13
CA PHE A 409 -16.24 5.57 35.33
C PHE A 409 -15.11 4.57 35.53
N SER A 410 -15.37 3.41 36.12
CA SER A 410 -14.35 2.34 36.25
C SER A 410 -13.89 1.79 34.89
N ARG A 411 -14.73 1.93 33.86
CA ARG A 411 -14.44 1.38 32.52
C ARG A 411 -13.29 2.09 31.84
N VAL A 412 -13.10 3.38 32.13
CA VAL A 412 -11.97 4.16 31.63
C VAL A 412 -10.64 3.53 32.05
N ARG A 413 -10.53 3.10 33.34
CA ARG A 413 -9.36 2.39 33.82
C ARG A 413 -9.33 0.91 33.32
N ASP A 414 -10.45 0.19 33.46
CA ASP A 414 -10.49 -1.25 33.25
C ASP A 414 -10.32 -1.64 31.78
N LEU A 415 -10.80 -0.82 30.85
CA LEU A 415 -10.63 -0.98 29.40
C LEU A 415 -9.49 -0.11 28.85
N GLY A 416 -9.45 1.16 29.25
CA GLY A 416 -8.53 2.14 28.70
C GLY A 416 -7.16 2.19 29.39
N GLY A 417 -7.02 1.61 30.57
CA GLY A 417 -5.75 1.55 31.31
C GLY A 417 -5.34 2.86 31.99
N LEU A 418 -6.15 3.91 31.92
CA LEU A 418 -5.88 5.20 32.55
C LEU A 418 -6.92 5.50 33.63
N ASP A 419 -6.46 5.90 34.80
CA ASP A 419 -7.35 6.34 35.91
C ASP A 419 -7.70 7.82 35.73
N VAL A 420 -8.93 8.11 35.32
CA VAL A 420 -9.43 9.45 35.08
C VAL A 420 -10.57 9.71 36.07
N PRO A 421 -10.51 10.82 36.84
CA PRO A 421 -11.58 11.19 37.78
C PRO A 421 -12.94 11.34 37.07
N ALA A 422 -14.03 10.98 37.76
CA ALA A 422 -15.38 11.04 37.20
C ALA A 422 -15.73 12.46 36.70
N GLU A 423 -15.40 13.50 37.49
CA GLU A 423 -15.65 14.89 37.11
C GLU A 423 -14.90 15.29 35.82
N GLU A 424 -13.67 14.85 35.70
CA GLU A 424 -12.85 15.14 34.52
C GLU A 424 -13.38 14.39 33.29
N SER A 425 -13.80 13.11 33.47
CA SER A 425 -14.40 12.31 32.37
C SER A 425 -15.66 12.98 31.84
N VAL A 426 -16.52 13.49 32.71
CA VAL A 426 -17.73 14.25 32.34
C VAL A 426 -17.36 15.54 31.60
N ALA A 427 -16.43 16.33 32.16
CA ALA A 427 -16.01 17.58 31.52
C ALA A 427 -15.41 17.39 30.11
N LEU A 428 -14.69 16.29 29.88
CA LEU A 428 -14.16 15.95 28.55
C LEU A 428 -15.29 15.61 27.55
N LEU A 429 -16.29 14.84 27.99
CA LEU A 429 -17.43 14.54 27.15
C LEU A 429 -18.25 15.80 26.82
N GLU A 430 -18.50 16.68 27.80
CA GLU A 430 -19.21 17.95 27.58
C GLU A 430 -18.47 18.84 26.55
N LYS A 431 -17.13 18.91 26.62
CA LYS A 431 -16.32 19.64 25.63
C LYS A 431 -16.45 19.09 24.20
N LEU A 432 -16.71 17.81 24.05
CA LEU A 432 -16.98 17.15 22.77
C LEU A 432 -18.43 17.32 22.29
N GLY A 433 -19.27 18.00 23.08
CA GLY A 433 -20.68 18.28 22.75
C GLY A 433 -21.68 17.23 23.25
N PHE A 434 -21.27 16.31 24.12
CA PHE A 434 -22.22 15.42 24.78
C PHE A 434 -23.02 16.21 25.85
N GLU A 435 -24.31 15.96 25.90
CA GLU A 435 -25.18 16.59 26.90
C GLU A 435 -25.52 15.59 28.02
N VAL A 436 -25.07 15.91 29.22
CA VAL A 436 -25.28 15.05 30.39
C VAL A 436 -26.77 15.03 30.75
N GLN A 437 -27.37 13.85 30.74
CA GLN A 437 -28.78 13.63 31.13
C GLN A 437 -28.89 13.16 32.58
N ASP A 438 -28.00 12.29 33.01
CA ASP A 438 -27.96 11.75 34.36
C ASP A 438 -26.53 11.42 34.81
N LYS A 439 -26.21 11.68 36.08
CA LYS A 439 -24.91 11.40 36.66
C LYS A 439 -25.08 10.80 38.07
N THR A 440 -24.40 9.72 38.31
CA THR A 440 -24.31 9.06 39.63
C THR A 440 -22.87 8.99 40.10
N GLU A 441 -22.61 8.32 41.23
CA GLU A 441 -21.25 8.07 41.70
C GLU A 441 -20.47 7.07 40.79
N THR A 442 -21.16 6.25 40.00
CA THR A 442 -20.54 5.13 39.26
C THR A 442 -20.58 5.30 37.75
N HIS A 443 -21.50 6.09 37.21
CA HIS A 443 -21.69 6.26 35.78
C HIS A 443 -22.30 7.63 35.43
N VAL A 444 -22.13 8.00 34.16
CA VAL A 444 -22.80 9.12 33.50
C VAL A 444 -23.55 8.60 32.28
N ARG A 445 -24.77 9.11 32.05
CA ARG A 445 -25.55 8.94 30.82
C ARG A 445 -25.65 10.27 30.11
N ALA A 446 -25.27 10.28 28.83
CA ALA A 446 -25.25 11.50 28.02
C ALA A 446 -25.86 11.27 26.65
N SER A 447 -26.50 12.33 26.10
CA SER A 447 -26.95 12.38 24.73
C SER A 447 -25.72 12.50 23.81
N VAL A 448 -25.69 11.68 22.75
CA VAL A 448 -24.60 11.66 21.77
C VAL A 448 -24.86 12.78 20.75
N PRO A 449 -23.86 13.58 20.39
CA PRO A 449 -23.98 14.61 19.38
C PRO A 449 -24.40 14.05 18.00
N SER A 450 -25.14 14.84 17.22
CA SER A 450 -25.67 14.41 15.90
C SER A 450 -24.59 14.04 14.88
N TRP A 451 -23.40 14.61 15.00
CA TRP A 451 -22.25 14.35 14.10
C TRP A 451 -21.45 13.10 14.46
N ARG A 452 -21.64 12.48 15.62
CA ARG A 452 -20.95 11.26 16.07
C ARG A 452 -21.75 10.02 15.73
N ASN A 453 -21.86 9.72 14.43
CA ASN A 453 -22.63 8.58 13.92
C ASN A 453 -22.02 7.21 14.30
N ASP A 454 -20.76 7.18 14.66
CA ASP A 454 -20.00 6.01 15.12
C ASP A 454 -20.48 5.54 16.51
N ILE A 455 -20.79 6.46 17.42
CA ILE A 455 -21.18 6.17 18.80
C ILE A 455 -22.65 5.75 18.86
N ALA A 456 -22.89 4.46 18.78
CA ALA A 456 -24.24 3.88 18.88
C ALA A 456 -24.16 2.44 19.40
N GLN A 457 -25.21 1.98 20.06
CA GLN A 457 -25.44 0.56 20.24
C GLN A 457 -25.71 -0.05 18.86
N LYS A 458 -24.81 -0.86 18.38
CA LYS A 458 -24.96 -1.57 17.09
C LYS A 458 -25.16 -3.05 17.39
N PRO A 459 -26.23 -3.69 16.89
CA PRO A 459 -26.27 -5.15 16.89
C PRO A 459 -25.07 -5.65 16.07
N VAL A 460 -24.34 -6.65 16.56
CA VAL A 460 -23.35 -7.34 15.75
C VAL A 460 -24.10 -7.92 14.56
N LEU A 461 -23.89 -7.32 13.39
CA LEU A 461 -24.52 -7.77 12.16
C LEU A 461 -23.92 -9.12 11.77
N ALA A 462 -24.59 -10.19 12.19
CA ALA A 462 -24.40 -11.55 11.67
C ALA A 462 -24.96 -11.66 10.22
N GLN A 463 -24.87 -10.63 9.42
CA GLN A 463 -25.36 -10.65 8.05
C GLN A 463 -24.36 -11.32 7.13
N GLY A 464 -24.71 -12.53 6.67
CA GLY A 464 -24.17 -13.14 5.47
C GLY A 464 -22.82 -13.84 5.58
N ARG A 465 -22.30 -14.12 6.79
CA ARG A 465 -21.17 -15.02 6.99
C ARG A 465 -21.63 -16.27 7.70
N ASP A 466 -21.15 -17.44 7.26
CA ASP A 466 -21.22 -18.67 8.04
C ASP A 466 -20.39 -18.48 9.32
N LEU A 467 -20.99 -17.92 10.34
CA LEU A 467 -20.37 -17.83 11.67
C LEU A 467 -20.28 -19.24 12.25
N PRO A 468 -19.20 -19.58 12.98
CA PRO A 468 -19.17 -20.77 13.81
C PRO A 468 -20.42 -20.85 14.69
N ALA A 469 -20.94 -22.05 14.90
CA ALA A 469 -22.22 -22.27 15.57
C ALA A 469 -22.32 -21.62 16.97
N ASP A 470 -21.20 -21.49 17.69
CA ASP A 470 -21.08 -20.81 18.99
C ASP A 470 -21.21 -19.28 18.86
N GLN A 471 -20.71 -18.66 17.76
CA GLN A 471 -20.85 -17.24 17.50
C GLN A 471 -22.27 -16.92 16.96
N ALA A 472 -22.83 -17.79 16.13
CA ALA A 472 -24.20 -17.64 15.65
C ALA A 472 -25.22 -17.74 16.81
N ALA A 473 -24.98 -18.65 17.78
CA ALA A 473 -25.81 -18.79 18.97
C ALA A 473 -25.75 -17.54 19.86
N ARG A 474 -24.57 -16.95 20.08
CA ARG A 474 -24.39 -15.72 20.85
C ARG A 474 -25.01 -14.50 20.15
N ALA A 475 -24.89 -14.41 18.84
CA ALA A 475 -25.55 -13.37 18.06
C ALA A 475 -27.09 -13.47 18.11
N ALA A 476 -27.64 -14.69 18.18
CA ALA A 476 -29.06 -14.95 18.31
C ALA A 476 -29.60 -14.64 19.73
N GLU A 477 -28.75 -14.76 20.76
CA GLU A 477 -29.11 -14.46 22.16
C GLU A 477 -29.07 -12.94 22.48
N GLY A 478 -28.72 -12.08 21.53
CA GLY A 478 -28.65 -10.63 21.73
C GLY A 478 -27.53 -10.18 22.71
N VAL A 479 -26.57 -11.04 22.99
CA VAL A 479 -25.50 -10.82 23.99
C VAL A 479 -24.30 -10.05 23.44
N GLU A 480 -24.14 -9.91 22.11
CA GLU A 480 -23.10 -9.10 21.52
C GLU A 480 -23.68 -7.85 20.83
N GLN A 481 -24.05 -6.87 21.65
CA GLN A 481 -24.15 -5.50 21.17
C GLN A 481 -22.77 -4.85 21.35
N ILE A 482 -22.27 -4.20 20.31
CA ILE A 482 -21.15 -3.27 20.46
C ILE A 482 -21.68 -2.12 21.32
N GLU A 483 -21.23 -2.06 22.57
CA GLU A 483 -21.66 -1.02 23.50
C GLU A 483 -20.97 0.28 23.14
N ALA A 484 -21.74 1.36 22.99
CA ALA A 484 -21.23 2.73 22.83
C ALA A 484 -20.30 3.18 23.96
N GLU A 485 -20.25 2.46 25.08
CA GLU A 485 -19.36 2.73 26.20
C GLU A 485 -17.87 2.67 25.82
N SER A 486 -17.49 1.77 24.92
CA SER A 486 -16.10 1.66 24.44
C SER A 486 -15.68 2.92 23.67
N ASP A 487 -16.59 3.47 22.88
CA ASP A 487 -16.37 4.69 22.12
C ASP A 487 -16.23 5.91 23.06
N LEU A 488 -17.00 5.94 24.17
CA LEU A 488 -16.85 6.98 25.19
C LEU A 488 -15.52 6.89 25.92
N VAL A 489 -15.01 5.68 26.18
CA VAL A 489 -13.67 5.47 26.73
C VAL A 489 -12.61 5.98 25.76
N GLU A 490 -12.73 5.69 24.46
CA GLU A 490 -11.83 6.19 23.41
C GLU A 490 -11.79 7.72 23.41
N GLU A 491 -12.95 8.39 23.48
CA GLU A 491 -13.04 9.84 23.50
C GLU A 491 -12.26 10.47 24.68
N ILE A 492 -12.38 9.88 25.87
CA ILE A 492 -11.63 10.35 27.03
C ILE A 492 -10.13 10.14 26.86
N LEU A 493 -9.72 8.95 26.39
CA LEU A 493 -8.31 8.62 26.24
C LEU A 493 -7.63 9.48 25.18
N ARG A 494 -8.27 9.70 24.03
CA ARG A 494 -7.69 10.50 22.96
C ARG A 494 -7.51 11.98 23.37
N LEU A 495 -8.45 12.55 24.13
CA LEU A 495 -8.30 13.92 24.64
C LEU A 495 -7.24 14.02 25.74
N LYS A 496 -7.07 13.01 26.56
CA LYS A 496 -5.97 12.92 27.55
C LYS A 496 -4.61 12.70 26.86
N GLY A 497 -4.60 12.13 25.67
CA GLY A 497 -3.46 11.67 24.93
C GLY A 497 -3.10 10.21 25.24
N LEU A 498 -2.93 9.41 24.21
CA LEU A 498 -2.62 7.98 24.36
C LEU A 498 -1.27 7.72 25.06
N ASP A 499 -0.34 8.69 25.00
CA ASP A 499 0.93 8.64 25.71
C ASP A 499 0.78 8.66 27.24
N ALA A 500 -0.37 9.09 27.75
CA ALA A 500 -0.68 9.06 29.18
C ALA A 500 -1.00 7.64 29.69
N VAL A 501 -1.31 6.70 28.81
CA VAL A 501 -1.62 5.30 29.16
C VAL A 501 -0.30 4.58 29.53
N PRO A 502 -0.13 4.11 30.78
CA PRO A 502 1.12 3.49 31.18
C PRO A 502 1.29 2.13 30.51
N PRO A 503 2.47 1.83 29.96
CA PRO A 503 2.76 0.49 29.45
C PRO A 503 2.80 -0.52 30.59
N VAL A 504 1.95 -1.55 30.50
CA VAL A 504 1.92 -2.65 31.48
C VAL A 504 2.46 -3.91 30.84
N PRO A 505 3.56 -4.49 31.37
CA PRO A 505 4.06 -5.75 30.82
C PRO A 505 3.07 -6.89 31.11
N LEU A 506 2.95 -7.80 30.16
CA LEU A 506 2.17 -9.02 30.40
C LEU A 506 2.75 -9.80 31.57
N PRO A 507 1.94 -10.26 32.54
CA PRO A 507 2.43 -11.12 33.61
C PRO A 507 2.98 -12.41 33.02
N PRO A 508 4.11 -12.92 33.51
CA PRO A 508 4.65 -14.19 33.05
C PRO A 508 3.66 -15.31 33.35
N VAL A 509 3.15 -15.94 32.32
CA VAL A 509 2.20 -17.11 32.47
C VAL A 509 2.92 -18.33 32.95
N SER A 510 4.25 -18.43 32.79
CA SER A 510 5.08 -19.55 33.22
C SER A 510 6.45 -19.08 33.63
N VAL A 511 6.97 -19.63 34.73
CA VAL A 511 8.33 -19.39 35.25
C VAL A 511 9.40 -20.02 34.32
N VAL A 512 9.03 -21.09 33.61
CA VAL A 512 9.88 -21.74 32.62
C VAL A 512 9.26 -21.49 31.21
N PRO A 513 9.84 -20.62 30.44
CA PRO A 513 9.34 -20.38 29.09
C PRO A 513 9.47 -21.65 28.25
N GLY A 514 8.40 -22.04 27.58
CA GLY A 514 8.42 -23.11 26.59
C GLY A 514 9.24 -22.70 25.36
N VAL A 515 9.38 -23.62 24.40
CA VAL A 515 10.05 -23.31 23.13
C VAL A 515 9.23 -22.28 22.38
N ALA A 516 9.82 -21.09 22.16
CA ALA A 516 9.14 -19.96 21.51
C ALA A 516 8.85 -20.20 20.02
N LEU A 517 9.71 -20.98 19.33
CA LEU A 517 9.61 -21.24 17.90
C LEU A 517 9.11 -22.65 17.62
N THR A 518 8.23 -22.81 16.67
CA THR A 518 7.80 -24.11 16.16
C THR A 518 8.96 -24.84 15.46
N PRO A 519 8.95 -26.17 15.36
CA PRO A 519 9.93 -26.92 14.59
C PRO A 519 10.08 -26.44 13.15
N ARG A 520 8.97 -26.00 12.50
CA ARG A 520 8.97 -25.43 11.15
C ARG A 520 9.74 -24.12 11.08
N GLN A 521 9.52 -23.21 12.02
CA GLN A 521 10.24 -21.94 12.11
C GLN A 521 11.74 -22.14 12.35
N ILE A 522 12.11 -23.06 13.26
CA ILE A 522 13.50 -23.42 13.53
C ILE A 522 14.16 -23.98 12.27
N ARG A 523 13.46 -24.87 11.54
CA ARG A 523 13.93 -25.46 10.28
C ARG A 523 14.19 -24.40 9.23
N THR A 524 13.24 -23.50 8.99
CA THR A 524 13.38 -22.37 8.05
C THR A 524 14.56 -21.47 8.41
N ALA A 525 14.69 -21.08 9.68
CA ALA A 525 15.79 -20.24 10.15
C ALA A 525 17.15 -20.94 10.03
N ARG A 526 17.22 -22.27 10.24
CA ARG A 526 18.44 -23.06 10.06
C ARG A 526 18.80 -23.16 8.59
N ALA A 527 17.83 -23.46 7.71
CA ALA A 527 18.05 -23.57 6.28
C ALA A 527 18.62 -22.26 5.72
N ARG A 528 18.09 -21.12 6.12
CA ARG A 528 18.59 -19.79 5.72
C ARG A 528 20.06 -19.61 6.07
N ARG A 529 20.46 -19.90 7.31
CA ARG A 529 21.86 -19.79 7.76
C ARG A 529 22.80 -20.74 7.03
N VAL A 530 22.34 -21.97 6.75
CA VAL A 530 23.14 -22.95 6.03
C VAL A 530 23.42 -22.51 4.61
N LEU A 531 22.40 -22.06 3.88
CA LEU A 531 22.56 -21.63 2.50
C LEU A 531 23.42 -20.37 2.39
N ALA A 532 23.23 -19.41 3.29
CA ALA A 532 24.10 -18.22 3.36
C ALA A 532 25.57 -18.61 3.67
N ALA A 533 25.81 -19.56 4.58
CA ALA A 533 27.16 -20.05 4.88
C ALA A 533 27.82 -20.82 3.70
N ARG A 534 27.02 -21.34 2.78
CA ARG A 534 27.50 -21.93 1.52
C ARG A 534 27.80 -20.91 0.43
N GLY A 535 27.71 -19.62 0.74
CA GLY A 535 28.01 -18.51 -0.16
C GLY A 535 26.88 -18.19 -1.15
N LEU A 536 25.65 -18.55 -0.86
CA LEU A 536 24.48 -18.12 -1.60
C LEU A 536 23.91 -16.83 -1.00
N VAL A 537 23.37 -15.96 -1.83
CA VAL A 537 22.71 -14.71 -1.43
C VAL A 537 21.20 -14.93 -1.38
N GLU A 538 20.57 -14.53 -0.30
CA GLU A 538 19.11 -14.64 -0.15
C GLU A 538 18.39 -13.62 -1.03
N THR A 539 17.36 -14.07 -1.72
CA THR A 539 16.39 -13.23 -2.43
C THR A 539 15.02 -13.39 -1.81
N VAL A 540 14.19 -12.37 -1.95
CA VAL A 540 12.78 -12.41 -1.55
C VAL A 540 11.95 -11.97 -2.74
N GLY A 541 11.27 -12.93 -3.37
CA GLY A 541 10.42 -12.72 -4.53
C GLY A 541 8.94 -12.67 -4.18
N PHE A 542 8.13 -12.13 -5.07
CA PHE A 542 6.67 -12.25 -4.95
C PHE A 542 6.23 -13.71 -5.05
N SER A 543 5.13 -14.04 -4.38
CA SER A 543 4.47 -15.34 -4.53
C SER A 543 3.66 -15.45 -5.82
N PHE A 544 3.57 -14.38 -6.58
CA PHE A 544 2.89 -14.31 -7.88
C PHE A 544 3.92 -14.17 -9.00
N VAL A 545 3.63 -14.83 -10.11
CA VAL A 545 4.44 -14.83 -11.33
C VAL A 545 3.51 -14.78 -12.54
N SER A 546 4.04 -14.68 -13.75
CA SER A 546 3.20 -14.81 -14.93
C SER A 546 2.69 -16.24 -15.09
N HIS A 547 1.50 -16.38 -15.67
CA HIS A 547 0.95 -17.69 -16.03
C HIS A 547 1.91 -18.50 -16.91
N GLU A 548 2.57 -17.84 -17.85
CA GLU A 548 3.54 -18.47 -18.75
C GLU A 548 4.77 -19.02 -18.02
N ASP A 549 5.32 -18.26 -17.06
CA ASP A 549 6.46 -18.71 -16.26
C ASP A 549 6.06 -19.86 -15.34
N ALA A 550 4.87 -19.80 -14.72
CA ALA A 550 4.38 -20.90 -13.90
C ALA A 550 4.26 -22.20 -14.69
N LEU A 551 3.77 -22.16 -15.94
CA LEU A 551 3.69 -23.33 -16.82
C LEU A 551 5.05 -23.99 -17.06
N ARG A 552 6.13 -23.22 -17.15
CA ARG A 552 7.49 -23.73 -17.36
C ARG A 552 8.03 -24.48 -16.14
N PHE A 553 7.49 -24.22 -14.95
CA PHE A 553 7.96 -24.76 -13.66
C PHE A 553 6.95 -25.69 -12.96
N GLY A 554 6.15 -26.42 -13.69
CA GLY A 554 5.33 -27.48 -13.12
C GLY A 554 3.83 -27.28 -13.23
N GLY A 555 3.40 -26.17 -13.78
CA GLY A 555 2.00 -25.96 -14.11
C GLY A 555 1.41 -24.68 -13.54
N ALA A 556 0.33 -24.26 -14.17
CA ALA A 556 -0.40 -23.07 -13.81
C ALA A 556 -1.91 -23.41 -13.80
N PRO A 557 -2.40 -24.12 -12.76
CA PRO A 557 -3.81 -24.47 -12.68
C PRO A 557 -4.68 -23.23 -12.53
N ASP A 558 -5.85 -23.23 -13.19
CA ASP A 558 -6.78 -22.09 -13.14
C ASP A 558 -7.26 -21.76 -11.73
N SER A 559 -7.31 -22.76 -10.84
CA SER A 559 -7.66 -22.59 -9.42
C SER A 559 -6.69 -21.71 -8.63
N LEU A 560 -5.47 -21.52 -9.13
CA LEU A 560 -4.41 -20.69 -8.55
C LEU A 560 -4.15 -19.41 -9.34
N ARG A 561 -5.01 -19.08 -10.31
CA ARG A 561 -4.97 -17.83 -11.03
C ARG A 561 -5.63 -16.71 -10.24
N LEU A 562 -5.00 -15.53 -10.21
CA LEU A 562 -5.51 -14.38 -9.46
C LEU A 562 -6.62 -13.69 -10.27
N LEU A 563 -7.75 -13.38 -9.62
CA LEU A 563 -8.87 -12.70 -10.26
C LEU A 563 -8.58 -11.20 -10.53
N ASN A 564 -7.81 -10.59 -9.64
CA ASN A 564 -7.46 -9.17 -9.69
C ASN A 564 -5.94 -8.96 -9.44
N PRO A 565 -5.09 -9.40 -10.37
CA PRO A 565 -3.64 -9.29 -10.20
C PRO A 565 -3.20 -7.82 -10.13
N ILE A 566 -2.15 -7.53 -9.34
CA ILE A 566 -1.55 -6.20 -9.22
C ILE A 566 -0.93 -5.71 -10.54
N ALA A 567 -0.48 -6.65 -11.39
CA ALA A 567 0.01 -6.41 -12.74
C ALA A 567 -0.33 -7.61 -13.62
N SER A 568 -0.48 -7.42 -14.92
CA SER A 568 -0.89 -8.46 -15.88
C SER A 568 0.08 -9.64 -15.99
N ASP A 569 1.33 -9.42 -15.63
CA ASP A 569 2.43 -10.41 -15.60
C ASP A 569 2.64 -11.04 -14.21
N LEU A 570 1.74 -10.80 -13.26
CA LEU A 570 1.76 -11.35 -11.90
C LEU A 570 0.40 -12.01 -11.58
N ASP A 571 -0.14 -12.78 -12.52
CA ASP A 571 -1.52 -13.29 -12.50
C ASP A 571 -1.66 -14.73 -11.98
N GLN A 572 -0.55 -15.40 -11.62
CA GLN A 572 -0.55 -16.81 -11.19
C GLN A 572 0.24 -17.02 -9.90
N MET A 573 -0.28 -17.84 -8.99
CA MET A 573 0.51 -18.28 -7.82
C MET A 573 1.67 -19.17 -8.29
N ARG A 574 2.91 -18.86 -7.82
CA ARG A 574 4.13 -19.58 -8.27
C ARG A 574 4.16 -21.03 -7.78
N PRO A 575 4.49 -22.00 -8.62
CA PRO A 575 4.65 -23.41 -8.21
C PRO A 575 5.88 -23.63 -7.32
N THR A 576 6.93 -22.84 -7.49
CA THR A 576 8.19 -22.93 -6.77
C THR A 576 8.91 -21.58 -6.73
N PRO A 577 9.71 -21.27 -5.69
CA PRO A 577 10.60 -20.10 -5.70
C PRO A 577 11.66 -20.12 -6.79
N MET A 578 11.93 -21.26 -7.43
CA MET A 578 12.90 -21.38 -8.52
C MET A 578 12.56 -20.43 -9.70
N VAL A 579 11.28 -20.17 -9.96
CA VAL A 579 10.81 -19.20 -10.96
C VAL A 579 11.46 -17.82 -10.73
N ASN A 580 11.33 -17.32 -9.50
CA ASN A 580 11.87 -16.01 -9.13
C ASN A 580 13.40 -15.98 -9.16
N LEU A 581 14.05 -17.09 -8.77
CA LEU A 581 15.51 -17.18 -8.79
C LEU A 581 16.06 -17.13 -10.21
N VAL A 582 15.43 -17.81 -11.16
CA VAL A 582 15.81 -17.79 -12.59
C VAL A 582 15.61 -16.37 -13.14
N ALA A 583 14.46 -15.76 -12.92
CA ALA A 583 14.22 -14.38 -13.33
C ALA A 583 15.21 -13.38 -12.68
N ALA A 584 15.58 -13.58 -11.40
CA ALA A 584 16.60 -12.77 -10.73
C ALA A 584 17.98 -12.96 -11.37
N SER A 585 18.35 -14.18 -11.74
CA SER A 585 19.64 -14.46 -12.40
C SER A 585 19.72 -13.78 -13.77
N GLN A 586 18.65 -13.83 -14.56
CA GLN A 586 18.56 -13.16 -15.85
C GLN A 586 18.73 -11.63 -15.71
N ARG A 587 18.00 -11.00 -14.78
CA ARG A 587 18.14 -9.56 -14.53
C ARG A 587 19.53 -9.13 -14.09
N ASN A 588 20.21 -9.98 -13.32
CA ASN A 588 21.60 -9.70 -12.89
C ASN A 588 22.58 -9.91 -14.04
N ALA A 589 22.41 -10.98 -14.84
CA ALA A 589 23.25 -11.23 -16.03
C ALA A 589 23.17 -10.07 -17.02
N ALA A 590 21.98 -9.51 -17.25
CA ALA A 590 21.77 -8.32 -18.09
C ALA A 590 22.53 -7.07 -17.58
N ARG A 591 22.89 -7.05 -16.29
CA ARG A 591 23.69 -5.98 -15.65
C ARG A 591 25.20 -6.33 -15.53
N GLY A 592 25.63 -7.41 -16.17
CA GLY A 592 27.03 -7.86 -16.17
C GLY A 592 27.43 -8.81 -15.03
N TRP A 593 26.47 -9.25 -14.21
CA TRP A 593 26.71 -10.21 -13.12
C TRP A 593 26.19 -11.59 -13.53
N ALA A 594 27.02 -12.37 -14.23
CA ALA A 594 26.64 -13.69 -14.74
C ALA A 594 26.97 -14.83 -13.77
N ASP A 595 27.97 -14.66 -12.90
CA ASP A 595 28.43 -15.66 -11.95
C ASP A 595 27.77 -15.42 -10.59
N LEU A 596 26.68 -16.15 -10.30
CA LEU A 596 25.83 -15.93 -9.12
C LEU A 596 25.63 -17.20 -8.30
N GLY A 597 25.37 -17.00 -7.02
CA GLY A 597 24.78 -18.00 -6.13
C GLY A 597 23.60 -17.37 -5.38
N LEU A 598 22.38 -17.75 -5.71
CA LEU A 598 21.16 -17.20 -5.12
C LEU A 598 20.34 -18.28 -4.42
N PHE A 599 19.59 -17.93 -3.40
CA PHE A 599 18.59 -18.81 -2.80
C PHE A 599 17.36 -18.03 -2.30
N GLU A 600 16.27 -18.73 -2.19
CA GLU A 600 15.05 -18.22 -1.56
C GLU A 600 14.40 -19.34 -0.73
N ILE A 601 13.86 -18.98 0.44
CA ILE A 601 13.03 -19.88 1.24
C ILE A 601 11.63 -19.31 1.27
N GLY A 602 10.74 -19.90 0.50
CA GLY A 602 9.40 -19.38 0.29
C GLY A 602 8.39 -20.48 -0.03
N ALA A 603 7.14 -20.06 -0.15
CA ALA A 603 6.05 -20.96 -0.52
C ALA A 603 6.09 -21.29 -2.02
N GLY A 604 5.84 -22.54 -2.35
CA GLY A 604 5.33 -23.00 -3.63
C GLY A 604 3.88 -23.43 -3.49
N PHE A 605 3.08 -23.26 -4.54
CA PHE A 605 1.64 -23.51 -4.55
C PHE A 605 1.27 -24.55 -5.61
N SER A 606 0.38 -25.45 -5.24
CA SER A 606 -0.21 -26.45 -6.13
C SER A 606 -1.66 -26.67 -5.75
N GLU A 607 -2.39 -27.47 -6.51
CA GLU A 607 -3.77 -27.85 -6.18
C GLU A 607 -3.87 -28.59 -4.83
N ASP A 608 -2.79 -29.26 -4.42
CA ASP A 608 -2.71 -29.93 -3.11
C ASP A 608 -2.44 -28.95 -1.94
N GLY A 609 -2.24 -27.66 -2.22
CA GLY A 609 -2.01 -26.62 -1.24
C GLY A 609 -0.62 -25.99 -1.29
N GLN A 610 -0.24 -25.36 -0.18
CA GLN A 610 1.00 -24.62 -0.02
C GLN A 610 2.09 -25.50 0.61
N GLN A 611 3.31 -25.43 0.04
CA GLN A 611 4.48 -26.12 0.54
C GLN A 611 5.66 -25.16 0.73
N GLN A 612 6.36 -25.26 1.86
CA GLN A 612 7.58 -24.48 2.10
C GLN A 612 8.78 -25.12 1.39
N ILE A 613 9.42 -24.36 0.52
CA ILE A 613 10.54 -24.82 -0.32
C ILE A 613 11.75 -23.95 -0.04
N ALA A 614 12.92 -24.59 0.12
CA ALA A 614 14.22 -23.94 0.07
C ALA A 614 14.82 -24.21 -1.32
N ALA A 615 14.77 -23.20 -2.20
CA ALA A 615 15.32 -23.26 -3.54
C ALA A 615 16.65 -22.51 -3.60
N GLY A 616 17.59 -23.00 -4.40
CA GLY A 616 18.84 -22.29 -4.67
C GLY A 616 19.36 -22.61 -6.05
N LEU A 617 20.09 -21.65 -6.63
CA LEU A 617 20.75 -21.82 -7.91
C LEU A 617 22.17 -21.23 -7.90
N ARG A 618 23.02 -21.76 -8.80
CA ARG A 618 24.31 -21.20 -9.16
C ARG A 618 24.39 -21.04 -10.66
N THR A 619 24.95 -19.93 -11.11
CA THR A 619 25.08 -19.62 -12.54
C THR A 619 26.53 -19.35 -12.90
N GLY A 620 26.88 -19.60 -14.17
CA GLY A 620 28.15 -19.26 -14.78
C GLY A 620 29.32 -20.06 -14.21
N HIS A 621 30.22 -19.40 -13.52
CA HIS A 621 31.48 -19.99 -13.06
C HIS A 621 31.67 -19.83 -11.55
N THR A 622 32.58 -20.67 -11.00
CA THR A 622 33.05 -20.54 -9.63
C THR A 622 33.84 -19.24 -9.45
N PRO A 623 33.84 -18.65 -8.22
CA PRO A 623 34.61 -17.44 -7.96
C PRO A 623 36.09 -17.58 -8.34
N ARG A 624 36.69 -16.51 -8.85
CA ARG A 624 38.11 -16.47 -9.19
C ARG A 624 38.97 -16.24 -7.95
N TYR A 625 39.81 -17.20 -7.61
CA TYR A 625 40.77 -17.06 -6.53
C TYR A 625 42.19 -17.09 -7.10
N PRO A 626 43.18 -16.39 -6.50
CA PRO A 626 44.57 -16.47 -6.90
C PRO A 626 45.07 -17.93 -6.83
N GLY A 627 45.65 -18.38 -7.95
CA GLY A 627 46.19 -19.74 -8.04
C GLY A 627 45.15 -20.84 -8.30
N GLN A 628 43.89 -20.52 -8.48
CA GLN A 628 42.84 -21.49 -8.84
C GLN A 628 42.19 -21.15 -10.19
N THR A 629 41.95 -22.19 -10.98
CA THR A 629 41.23 -22.04 -12.24
C THR A 629 39.74 -21.96 -11.95
N SER A 630 39.05 -20.92 -12.47
CA SER A 630 37.61 -20.84 -12.45
C SER A 630 37.04 -21.92 -13.35
N THR A 631 36.05 -22.66 -12.87
CA THR A 631 35.33 -23.72 -13.58
C THR A 631 33.85 -23.41 -13.69
N SER A 632 33.21 -23.92 -14.72
CA SER A 632 31.72 -23.80 -14.83
C SER A 632 31.05 -24.47 -13.64
N VAL A 633 29.94 -23.91 -13.22
CA VAL A 633 29.10 -24.55 -12.20
C VAL A 633 28.63 -25.93 -12.68
N SER A 634 28.49 -26.87 -11.76
CA SER A 634 28.13 -28.24 -12.10
C SER A 634 26.97 -28.77 -11.27
N LEU A 635 26.31 -29.81 -11.79
CA LEU A 635 25.22 -30.49 -11.04
C LEU A 635 25.69 -30.99 -9.67
N TRP A 636 27.00 -31.29 -9.51
CA TRP A 636 27.58 -31.75 -8.24
C TRP A 636 27.56 -30.66 -7.17
N ALA A 637 27.73 -29.40 -7.58
CA ALA A 637 27.61 -28.24 -6.68
C ALA A 637 26.17 -28.13 -6.13
N ALA A 638 25.16 -28.21 -7.00
CA ALA A 638 23.76 -28.19 -6.57
C ALA A 638 23.41 -29.37 -5.66
N LYS A 639 23.90 -30.58 -6.00
CA LYS A 639 23.72 -31.77 -5.17
C LYS A 639 24.36 -31.60 -3.80
N ALA A 640 25.58 -31.03 -3.76
CA ALA A 640 26.28 -30.79 -2.49
C ALA A 640 25.56 -29.77 -1.62
N ASP A 641 25.01 -28.70 -2.21
CA ASP A 641 24.20 -27.70 -1.50
C ASP A 641 22.95 -28.34 -0.90
N ALA A 642 22.24 -29.15 -1.68
CA ALA A 642 21.05 -29.87 -1.25
C ALA A 642 21.31 -30.89 -0.12
N LEU A 643 22.36 -31.71 -0.26
CA LEU A 643 22.71 -32.72 0.73
C LEU A 643 23.24 -32.11 2.04
N ASP A 644 24.03 -31.03 1.93
CA ASP A 644 24.50 -30.32 3.13
C ASP A 644 23.32 -29.70 3.88
N LEU A 645 22.39 -29.04 3.15
CA LEU A 645 21.17 -28.54 3.76
C LEU A 645 20.41 -29.63 4.50
N LEU A 646 20.16 -30.76 3.85
CA LEU A 646 19.47 -31.91 4.48
C LEU A 646 20.22 -32.42 5.72
N THR A 647 21.54 -32.51 5.67
CA THR A 647 22.41 -32.92 6.78
C THR A 647 22.24 -31.99 7.97
N GLN A 648 22.31 -30.66 7.70
CA GLN A 648 22.17 -29.66 8.76
C GLN A 648 20.75 -29.59 9.32
N LEU A 649 19.75 -30.02 8.55
CA LEU A 649 18.36 -30.17 9.02
C LEU A 649 18.15 -31.50 9.80
N GLY A 650 19.18 -32.33 9.92
CA GLY A 650 19.17 -33.57 10.72
C GLY A 650 18.78 -34.84 9.96
N VAL A 651 18.78 -34.80 8.64
CA VAL A 651 18.57 -36.00 7.80
C VAL A 651 19.87 -36.77 7.68
N ALA A 652 19.79 -38.09 7.92
CA ALA A 652 20.91 -39.00 7.65
C ALA A 652 21.03 -39.25 6.14
N VAL A 653 21.92 -38.48 5.48
CA VAL A 653 22.02 -38.48 4.02
C VAL A 653 22.51 -39.78 3.41
N GLU A 654 23.13 -40.67 4.21
CA GLU A 654 23.48 -42.06 3.81
C GLU A 654 22.23 -42.87 3.45
N GLY A 655 21.07 -42.49 3.96
CA GLY A 655 19.76 -43.10 3.63
C GLY A 655 19.00 -42.40 2.52
N VAL A 656 19.58 -41.33 1.95
CA VAL A 656 18.96 -40.58 0.82
C VAL A 656 19.47 -41.15 -0.49
N SER A 657 18.56 -41.59 -1.33
CA SER A 657 18.86 -42.03 -2.70
C SER A 657 18.55 -40.96 -3.73
N ALA A 658 19.29 -40.96 -4.84
CA ALA A 658 19.05 -40.11 -6.00
C ALA A 658 18.43 -40.94 -7.15
N THR A 659 17.26 -40.51 -7.65
CA THR A 659 16.58 -41.17 -8.79
C THR A 659 16.46 -40.20 -9.97
N PRO A 660 16.38 -40.70 -11.24
CA PRO A 660 16.47 -39.87 -12.44
C PRO A 660 15.13 -39.26 -12.90
N ASP A 661 14.14 -39.16 -12.04
CA ASP A 661 12.79 -38.71 -12.34
C ASP A 661 12.51 -37.26 -11.85
N ALA A 662 13.51 -36.36 -12.04
CA ALA A 662 13.36 -34.95 -11.72
C ALA A 662 12.30 -34.25 -12.57
N PRO A 663 11.71 -33.17 -12.04
CA PRO A 663 10.70 -32.37 -12.76
C PRO A 663 11.21 -31.84 -14.11
N SER A 664 10.29 -31.55 -15.03
CA SER A 664 10.59 -31.19 -16.43
C SER A 664 11.41 -29.90 -16.63
N TRP A 665 11.46 -29.02 -15.66
CA TRP A 665 12.33 -27.83 -15.71
C TRP A 665 13.81 -28.13 -15.42
N TYR A 666 14.13 -29.34 -15.02
CA TYR A 666 15.50 -29.84 -14.93
C TYR A 666 15.89 -30.64 -16.17
N HIS A 667 17.19 -30.71 -16.45
CA HIS A 667 17.73 -31.51 -17.55
C HIS A 667 17.53 -33.01 -17.31
N PRO A 668 16.93 -33.77 -18.24
CA PRO A 668 16.53 -35.16 -17.99
C PRO A 668 17.66 -36.12 -17.67
N GLY A 669 18.88 -35.88 -18.17
CA GLY A 669 20.03 -36.71 -17.95
C GLY A 669 21.06 -36.17 -16.92
N ARG A 670 20.87 -34.93 -16.43
CA ARG A 670 21.80 -34.27 -15.50
C ARG A 670 21.08 -33.66 -14.31
N SER A 671 20.14 -34.45 -13.75
CA SER A 671 19.35 -34.07 -12.58
C SER A 671 18.95 -35.29 -11.77
N GLY A 672 18.35 -35.08 -10.61
CA GLY A 672 17.83 -36.15 -9.79
C GLY A 672 16.88 -35.70 -8.70
N VAL A 673 16.10 -36.67 -8.23
CA VAL A 673 15.21 -36.53 -7.08
C VAL A 673 15.88 -37.14 -5.85
N LEU A 674 15.96 -36.38 -4.77
CA LEU A 674 16.42 -36.86 -3.47
C LEU A 674 15.28 -37.51 -2.70
N ARG A 675 15.41 -38.80 -2.39
CA ARG A 675 14.35 -39.58 -1.71
C ARG A 675 14.86 -40.25 -0.43
N GLN A 676 14.00 -40.26 0.59
CA GLN A 676 14.21 -41.12 1.75
C GLN A 676 13.20 -42.29 1.68
N GLY A 677 13.73 -43.47 1.34
CA GLY A 677 12.89 -44.62 0.97
C GLY A 677 12.19 -44.37 -0.40
N PRO A 678 11.30 -45.29 -0.81
CA PRO A 678 10.77 -45.28 -2.20
C PRO A 678 9.72 -44.17 -2.48
N LYS A 679 9.09 -43.64 -1.45
CA LYS A 679 7.93 -42.73 -1.59
C LYS A 679 8.19 -41.28 -1.18
N MET A 680 9.10 -41.05 -0.23
CA MET A 680 9.29 -39.70 0.33
C MET A 680 10.28 -38.90 -0.49
N VAL A 681 9.79 -37.92 -1.22
CA VAL A 681 10.59 -36.94 -1.96
C VAL A 681 11.02 -35.84 -0.98
N LEU A 682 12.34 -35.63 -0.85
CA LEU A 682 12.91 -34.56 -0.02
C LEU A 682 13.24 -33.34 -0.86
N GLY A 683 13.49 -33.49 -2.17
CA GLY A 683 13.80 -32.41 -3.06
C GLY A 683 14.38 -32.84 -4.40
N TYR A 684 14.82 -31.85 -5.16
CA TYR A 684 15.34 -31.99 -6.52
C TYR A 684 16.69 -31.28 -6.62
N PHE A 685 17.53 -31.72 -7.58
CA PHE A 685 18.77 -31.03 -7.91
C PHE A 685 19.16 -31.31 -9.37
N GLY A 686 19.94 -30.43 -9.98
CA GLY A 686 20.48 -30.68 -11.30
C GLY A 686 20.75 -29.43 -12.11
N GLU A 687 21.11 -29.62 -13.37
CA GLU A 687 21.12 -28.55 -14.36
C GLU A 687 19.70 -28.21 -14.75
N LEU A 688 19.42 -26.92 -14.95
CA LEU A 688 18.12 -26.50 -15.50
C LEU A 688 18.03 -26.88 -16.99
N HIS A 689 16.81 -27.09 -17.47
CA HIS A 689 16.59 -27.55 -18.84
C HIS A 689 17.01 -26.47 -19.86
N PRO A 690 17.77 -26.81 -20.91
CA PRO A 690 18.25 -25.84 -21.89
C PRO A 690 17.15 -25.02 -22.56
N SER A 691 15.99 -25.62 -22.84
CA SER A 691 14.86 -24.88 -23.41
C SER A 691 14.28 -23.82 -22.47
N LEU A 692 14.32 -24.07 -21.15
CA LEU A 692 13.94 -23.09 -20.14
C LEU A 692 14.92 -21.91 -20.15
N LEU A 693 16.23 -22.20 -20.11
CA LEU A 693 17.27 -21.19 -20.14
C LEU A 693 17.23 -20.32 -21.40
N GLN A 694 16.95 -20.96 -22.55
CA GLN A 694 16.79 -20.26 -23.82
C GLN A 694 15.55 -19.34 -23.80
N ALA A 695 14.42 -19.81 -23.26
CA ALA A 695 13.20 -19.00 -23.12
C ALA A 695 13.41 -17.79 -22.22
N GLU A 696 14.23 -17.93 -21.17
CA GLU A 696 14.59 -16.85 -20.23
C GLU A 696 15.77 -15.98 -20.72
N GLY A 697 16.36 -16.27 -21.89
CA GLY A 697 17.51 -15.53 -22.44
C GLY A 697 18.79 -15.67 -21.60
N ILE A 698 19.01 -16.83 -20.99
CA ILE A 698 20.18 -17.14 -20.17
C ILE A 698 21.16 -18.03 -20.94
N ASP A 699 22.33 -17.49 -21.28
CA ASP A 699 23.37 -18.14 -22.09
C ASP A 699 24.46 -18.83 -21.27
N VAL A 700 24.38 -18.78 -19.94
CA VAL A 700 25.37 -19.39 -19.04
C VAL A 700 24.84 -20.67 -18.41
N PRO A 701 25.67 -21.62 -18.00
CA PRO A 701 25.23 -22.79 -17.26
C PRO A 701 24.51 -22.41 -15.96
N VAL A 702 23.39 -23.06 -15.70
CA VAL A 702 22.63 -22.89 -14.46
C VAL A 702 22.37 -24.24 -13.84
N VAL A 703 22.72 -24.37 -12.56
CA VAL A 703 22.42 -25.54 -11.73
C VAL A 703 21.61 -25.10 -10.52
N GLY A 704 20.65 -25.91 -10.10
CA GLY A 704 19.77 -25.58 -8.99
C GLY A 704 19.37 -26.78 -8.15
N PHE A 705 18.77 -26.47 -7.03
CA PHE A 705 18.17 -27.46 -6.13
C PHE A 705 16.91 -26.87 -5.46
N GLU A 706 16.04 -27.76 -5.06
CA GLU A 706 14.82 -27.43 -4.31
C GLU A 706 14.64 -28.46 -3.21
N ILE A 707 14.60 -28.03 -1.95
CA ILE A 707 14.32 -28.89 -0.80
C ILE A 707 12.92 -28.58 -0.26
N LEU A 708 12.08 -29.60 -0.24
CA LEU A 708 10.72 -29.54 0.29
C LEU A 708 10.78 -29.58 1.82
N LEU A 709 10.86 -28.41 2.46
CA LEU A 709 11.12 -28.31 3.89
C LEU A 709 10.04 -29.02 4.73
N ASP A 710 8.80 -29.00 4.27
CA ASP A 710 7.71 -29.67 4.98
C ASP A 710 7.79 -31.20 4.89
N ALA A 711 8.48 -31.76 3.88
CA ALA A 711 8.73 -33.18 3.75
C ALA A 711 9.92 -33.68 4.57
N VAL A 712 10.76 -32.76 5.09
CA VAL A 712 11.92 -33.13 5.92
C VAL A 712 11.44 -33.69 7.26
N PRO A 713 11.75 -34.92 7.61
CA PRO A 713 11.29 -35.52 8.88
C PRO A 713 11.89 -34.80 10.09
N GLU A 714 11.14 -34.73 11.17
CA GLU A 714 11.68 -34.24 12.43
C GLU A 714 12.77 -35.19 12.98
N PRO A 715 13.92 -34.62 13.39
CA PRO A 715 14.99 -35.42 13.91
C PRO A 715 14.53 -36.14 15.20
N LYS A 716 14.51 -37.48 15.18
CA LYS A 716 14.22 -38.26 16.38
C LYS A 716 15.33 -37.98 17.41
N ARG A 717 14.94 -37.64 18.64
CA ARG A 717 15.86 -37.52 19.76
C ARG A 717 16.48 -38.91 20.02
N ARG A 718 17.61 -39.21 19.41
CA ARG A 718 18.41 -40.37 19.74
C ARG A 718 19.48 -39.98 20.76
N LYS A 719 19.64 -40.76 21.83
CA LYS A 719 20.82 -40.63 22.68
C LYS A 719 22.03 -40.85 21.78
N LYS A 720 22.92 -39.88 21.67
CA LYS A 720 24.18 -40.03 20.97
C LYS A 720 25.01 -41.05 21.80
N SER A 721 25.35 -42.19 21.21
CA SER A 721 26.35 -43.09 21.80
C SER A 721 27.76 -42.47 21.69
N ALA A 722 28.62 -42.78 22.60
CA ALA A 722 30.02 -42.41 22.48
C ALA A 722 30.62 -42.97 21.17
N PRO A 723 31.47 -42.23 20.45
CA PRO A 723 32.15 -42.77 19.27
C PRO A 723 33.01 -43.97 19.66
N LYS A 724 32.90 -45.04 18.90
CA LYS A 724 33.78 -46.20 19.03
C LYS A 724 35.09 -45.88 18.27
N LEU A 725 36.10 -45.48 18.99
CA LEU A 725 37.44 -45.25 18.43
C LEU A 725 38.19 -46.55 18.36
N SER A 726 38.82 -46.85 17.23
CA SER A 726 39.72 -47.97 17.07
C SER A 726 41.15 -47.52 17.35
N ALA A 727 41.94 -48.36 18.03
CA ALA A 727 43.38 -48.22 18.24
C ALA A 727 44.20 -48.68 17.02
N PHE A 728 43.54 -49.31 16.02
CA PHE A 728 44.22 -49.89 14.87
C PHE A 728 44.10 -49.01 13.64
N GLN A 729 45.12 -49.02 12.78
CA GLN A 729 45.14 -48.24 11.54
C GLN A 729 44.15 -48.79 10.52
N PRO A 730 43.43 -47.92 9.79
CA PRO A 730 42.58 -48.33 8.68
C PRO A 730 43.43 -48.81 7.48
N VAL A 731 42.85 -49.77 6.75
CA VAL A 731 43.45 -50.23 5.49
C VAL A 731 42.59 -49.79 4.34
N ARG A 732 43.16 -49.19 3.30
CA ARG A 732 42.48 -48.81 2.06
C ARG A 732 42.73 -49.82 0.97
N ARG A 733 41.67 -50.14 0.19
CA ARG A 733 41.71 -51.02 -0.98
C ARG A 733 40.88 -50.43 -2.13
N ASP A 734 41.46 -50.46 -3.29
CA ASP A 734 40.82 -50.00 -4.54
C ASP A 734 40.30 -51.21 -5.31
N PHE A 735 39.11 -51.03 -5.87
CA PHE A 735 38.43 -51.99 -6.74
C PHE A 735 37.96 -51.28 -7.99
N ALA A 736 38.23 -51.86 -9.15
CA ALA A 736 37.65 -51.39 -10.41
C ALA A 736 36.61 -52.41 -10.91
N PHE A 737 35.38 -52.01 -10.96
CA PHE A 737 34.27 -52.86 -11.40
C PHE A 737 33.74 -52.40 -12.79
N VAL A 738 33.66 -53.36 -13.71
CA VAL A 738 33.01 -53.14 -15.02
C VAL A 738 31.53 -53.46 -14.83
N VAL A 739 30.68 -52.45 -15.06
CA VAL A 739 29.24 -52.56 -14.93
C VAL A 739 28.51 -52.07 -16.14
N ALA A 740 27.30 -52.56 -16.40
CA ALA A 740 26.46 -51.99 -17.45
C ALA A 740 26.15 -50.50 -17.18
N ARG A 741 25.99 -49.72 -18.22
CA ARG A 741 25.81 -48.24 -18.15
C ARG A 741 24.58 -47.81 -17.34
N ASP A 742 23.54 -48.61 -17.36
CA ASP A 742 22.27 -48.36 -16.65
C ASP A 742 22.33 -48.68 -15.15
N VAL A 743 23.41 -49.33 -14.68
CA VAL A 743 23.57 -49.66 -13.27
C VAL A 743 23.89 -48.37 -12.48
N PRO A 744 23.04 -47.95 -11.51
CA PRO A 744 23.34 -46.80 -10.68
C PRO A 744 24.54 -47.04 -9.79
N GLY A 745 25.49 -46.04 -9.71
CA GLY A 745 26.65 -46.09 -8.84
C GLY A 745 26.26 -46.35 -7.37
N GLU A 746 25.15 -45.80 -6.89
CA GLU A 746 24.60 -46.03 -5.56
C GLU A 746 24.39 -47.51 -5.26
N LYS A 747 23.88 -48.31 -6.24
CA LYS A 747 23.64 -49.74 -6.08
C LYS A 747 24.95 -50.49 -5.85
N LEU A 748 26.02 -50.10 -6.55
CA LEU A 748 27.37 -50.64 -6.38
C LEU A 748 27.91 -50.28 -4.97
N LEU A 749 27.89 -48.98 -4.63
CA LEU A 749 28.39 -48.50 -3.34
C LEU A 749 27.65 -49.16 -2.15
N LYS A 750 26.34 -49.33 -2.22
CA LYS A 750 25.54 -50.07 -1.21
C LYS A 750 25.92 -51.51 -1.11
N ALA A 751 26.23 -52.19 -2.22
CA ALA A 751 26.69 -53.58 -2.23
C ALA A 751 28.04 -53.72 -1.55
N VAL A 752 29.02 -52.83 -1.84
CA VAL A 752 30.32 -52.76 -1.19
C VAL A 752 30.17 -52.52 0.31
N LYS A 753 29.43 -51.51 0.72
CA LYS A 753 29.21 -51.13 2.13
C LYS A 753 28.49 -52.26 2.93
N GLY A 754 27.64 -53.01 2.24
CA GLY A 754 26.88 -54.13 2.82
C GLY A 754 27.67 -55.44 2.91
N ALA A 755 28.80 -55.60 2.22
CA ALA A 755 29.55 -56.85 2.14
C ALA A 755 30.18 -57.24 3.46
N ASP A 756 30.69 -56.29 4.24
CA ASP A 756 31.16 -56.51 5.61
C ASP A 756 30.91 -55.27 6.49
N ARG A 757 29.78 -55.26 7.18
CA ARG A 757 29.34 -54.11 8.02
C ARG A 757 30.20 -53.85 9.23
N ALA A 758 31.04 -54.84 9.64
CA ALA A 758 31.93 -54.72 10.79
C ALA A 758 33.24 -54.03 10.41
N LEU A 759 33.75 -54.28 9.20
CA LEU A 759 35.04 -53.82 8.78
C LEU A 759 34.99 -52.64 7.78
N VAL A 760 33.99 -52.61 6.89
CA VAL A 760 33.86 -51.51 5.90
C VAL A 760 33.34 -50.26 6.60
N SER A 761 34.22 -49.33 6.85
CA SER A 761 33.89 -48.07 7.53
C SER A 761 33.51 -46.96 6.54
N ASP A 762 34.14 -46.90 5.36
CA ASP A 762 33.86 -45.92 4.32
C ASP A 762 34.01 -46.48 2.91
N VAL A 763 33.24 -45.94 1.96
CA VAL A 763 33.26 -46.37 0.54
C VAL A 763 33.11 -45.11 -0.32
N SER A 764 34.08 -44.89 -1.20
CA SER A 764 34.13 -43.72 -2.10
C SER A 764 34.27 -44.15 -3.54
N LEU A 765 33.45 -43.59 -4.44
CA LEU A 765 33.65 -43.69 -5.89
C LEU A 765 34.62 -42.58 -6.32
N PHE A 766 35.80 -42.94 -6.77
CA PHE A 766 36.83 -41.97 -7.11
C PHE A 766 37.13 -41.91 -8.63
N ASP A 767 36.73 -42.91 -9.41
CA ASP A 767 36.94 -42.92 -10.86
C ASP A 767 35.76 -43.51 -11.62
N LEU A 768 35.53 -42.96 -12.80
CA LEU A 768 34.55 -43.42 -13.81
C LEU A 768 35.22 -43.40 -15.17
N TYR A 769 35.46 -44.56 -15.74
CA TYR A 769 36.14 -44.67 -17.02
C TYR A 769 35.30 -45.39 -18.09
N GLU A 770 35.21 -44.74 -19.24
CA GLU A 770 34.58 -45.29 -20.45
C GLU A 770 35.61 -45.13 -21.58
N GLY A 771 36.11 -46.22 -22.12
CA GLY A 771 37.13 -46.21 -23.18
C GLY A 771 37.69 -47.54 -23.52
N GLU A 772 38.95 -47.59 -24.05
CA GLU A 772 39.63 -48.82 -24.41
C GLU A 772 39.65 -49.82 -23.26
N HIS A 773 39.43 -51.11 -23.58
CA HIS A 773 39.36 -52.22 -22.64
C HIS A 773 38.11 -52.25 -21.72
N VAL A 774 37.07 -51.43 -22.02
CA VAL A 774 35.75 -51.58 -21.40
C VAL A 774 34.76 -52.02 -22.49
N PRO A 775 33.95 -53.09 -22.31
CA PRO A 775 32.97 -53.54 -23.31
C PRO A 775 31.97 -52.43 -23.68
N GLU A 776 31.52 -52.43 -24.93
CA GLU A 776 30.46 -51.48 -25.36
C GLU A 776 29.23 -51.62 -24.48
N GLY A 777 28.59 -50.49 -24.13
CA GLY A 777 27.42 -50.46 -23.20
C GLY A 777 27.81 -50.64 -21.71
N HIS A 778 29.10 -50.71 -21.36
CA HIS A 778 29.61 -50.83 -19.99
C HIS A 778 30.49 -49.61 -19.62
N ARG A 779 30.77 -49.49 -18.33
CA ARG A 779 31.74 -48.53 -17.76
C ARG A 779 32.50 -49.16 -16.60
N SER A 780 33.72 -48.68 -16.37
CA SER A 780 34.49 -49.08 -15.19
C SER A 780 34.30 -48.07 -14.10
N MET A 781 33.95 -48.54 -12.90
CA MET A 781 33.79 -47.71 -11.70
C MET A 781 34.92 -48.05 -10.72
N GLY A 782 35.79 -47.06 -10.39
CA GLY A 782 36.82 -47.17 -9.37
C GLY A 782 36.29 -46.83 -7.99
N VAL A 783 36.41 -47.76 -7.07
CA VAL A 783 35.89 -47.61 -5.69
C VAL A 783 37.00 -47.84 -4.68
N GLU A 784 37.26 -46.85 -3.84
CA GLU A 784 38.09 -46.98 -2.65
C GLU A 784 37.26 -47.45 -1.47
N VAL A 785 37.74 -48.45 -0.78
CA VAL A 785 37.10 -49.04 0.41
C VAL A 785 38.06 -48.90 1.60
N THR A 786 37.59 -48.25 2.65
CA THR A 786 38.33 -48.14 3.92
C THR A 786 37.82 -49.24 4.88
N LEU A 787 38.74 -50.12 5.24
CA LEU A 787 38.53 -51.17 6.20
C LEU A 787 39.05 -50.73 7.56
N GLN A 788 38.24 -50.65 8.60
CA GLN A 788 38.60 -50.24 9.94
C GLN A 788 38.54 -51.46 10.91
N PRO A 789 39.69 -52.08 11.22
CA PRO A 789 39.70 -53.13 12.22
C PRO A 789 39.42 -52.59 13.63
N VAL A 790 38.76 -53.37 14.46
CA VAL A 790 38.31 -53.00 15.83
C VAL A 790 39.17 -53.65 16.91
N ASP A 791 39.44 -54.94 16.75
CA ASP A 791 40.03 -55.76 17.82
C ASP A 791 41.51 -56.12 17.61
N LYS A 792 41.96 -56.15 16.36
CA LYS A 792 43.34 -56.48 15.96
C LYS A 792 43.66 -55.91 14.56
N SER A 793 44.93 -55.79 14.20
CA SER A 793 45.36 -55.53 12.82
C SER A 793 44.96 -56.66 11.88
N LEU A 794 44.49 -56.32 10.65
CA LEU A 794 44.12 -57.32 9.63
C LEU A 794 45.37 -57.97 9.05
N THR A 795 45.30 -59.29 8.89
CA THR A 795 46.32 -60.07 8.17
C THR A 795 46.00 -60.04 6.66
N ASP A 796 46.99 -60.38 5.80
CA ASP A 796 46.79 -60.42 4.33
C ASP A 796 45.70 -61.42 3.96
N ALA A 797 45.60 -62.57 4.61
CA ALA A 797 44.51 -63.54 4.37
C ALA A 797 43.11 -63.00 4.74
N GLU A 798 43.01 -62.18 5.81
CA GLU A 798 41.75 -61.57 6.20
C GLU A 798 41.38 -60.42 5.21
N LEU A 799 42.37 -59.68 4.73
CA LEU A 799 42.16 -58.64 3.68
C LEU A 799 41.68 -59.28 2.38
N GLU A 800 42.24 -60.41 1.99
CA GLU A 800 41.83 -61.14 0.76
C GLU A 800 40.41 -61.68 0.90
N ALA A 801 40.09 -62.31 2.04
CA ALA A 801 38.75 -62.79 2.33
C ALA A 801 37.68 -61.69 2.34
N VAL A 802 37.99 -60.47 2.82
CA VAL A 802 37.08 -59.31 2.74
C VAL A 802 36.94 -58.83 1.29
N SER A 803 38.04 -58.81 0.54
CA SER A 803 38.04 -58.41 -0.89
C SER A 803 37.14 -59.36 -1.69
N GLU A 804 37.27 -60.69 -1.48
CA GLU A 804 36.41 -61.67 -2.15
C GLU A 804 34.92 -61.45 -1.80
N ARG A 805 34.57 -61.20 -0.52
CA ARG A 805 33.20 -60.86 -0.11
C ARG A 805 32.68 -59.62 -0.79
N ILE A 806 33.49 -58.58 -0.92
CA ILE A 806 33.15 -57.36 -1.60
C ILE A 806 32.84 -57.62 -3.11
N VAL A 807 33.75 -58.34 -3.78
CA VAL A 807 33.59 -58.71 -5.17
C VAL A 807 32.30 -59.55 -5.38
N ALA A 808 32.12 -60.57 -4.57
CA ALA A 808 30.94 -61.43 -4.63
C ALA A 808 29.63 -60.64 -4.41
N ALA A 809 29.60 -59.74 -3.42
CA ALA A 809 28.44 -58.91 -3.10
C ALA A 809 28.12 -57.93 -4.24
N VAL A 810 29.12 -57.32 -4.84
CA VAL A 810 28.95 -56.40 -5.97
C VAL A 810 28.47 -57.15 -7.21
N THR A 811 29.13 -58.28 -7.58
CA THR A 811 28.72 -59.12 -8.72
C THR A 811 27.30 -59.60 -8.57
N LYS A 812 26.92 -60.08 -7.38
CA LYS A 812 25.56 -60.52 -7.08
C LYS A 812 24.51 -59.35 -7.24
N ALA A 813 24.89 -58.17 -6.78
CA ALA A 813 23.93 -57.06 -6.80
C ALA A 813 23.80 -56.37 -8.13
N THR A 814 24.89 -56.25 -8.92
CA THR A 814 24.99 -55.40 -10.10
C THR A 814 25.31 -56.16 -11.38
N GLY A 815 25.68 -57.44 -11.32
CA GLY A 815 26.23 -58.20 -12.45
C GLY A 815 27.66 -57.75 -12.88
N ALA A 816 28.34 -56.93 -12.09
CA ALA A 816 29.64 -56.40 -12.37
C ALA A 816 30.73 -57.49 -12.37
N THR A 817 31.77 -57.28 -13.09
CA THR A 817 33.03 -58.02 -13.07
C THR A 817 34.15 -57.15 -12.56
N LEU A 818 35.09 -57.75 -11.75
CA LEU A 818 36.26 -57.02 -11.35
C LEU A 818 37.21 -56.94 -12.56
N ARG A 819 37.76 -55.74 -12.74
CA ARG A 819 38.70 -55.43 -13.86
C ARG A 819 40.12 -55.81 -13.46
#